data_854479cb5b39f2011261c9aae70b8c6b
#
_entry.id   854479cb5b39f2011261c9aae70b8c6b
#
_cell.length_a   1.000
_cell.length_b   1.000
_cell.length_c   1.000
_cell.angle_alpha   90.00
_cell.angle_beta   90.00
_cell.angle_gamma   90.00
#
_symmetry.space_group_name_H-M   'P 1'
#
loop_
_entity.id
_entity.type
_entity.pdbx_description
1 polymer ?
#
loop_
_entity_poly.entity_id
_entity_poly.type
_entity_poly.pdbx_seq_one_letter_code
_entity_poly.pdbx_strand_id
1 'polypeptide(L)'
;MKFVKYSLLPYAVFSALATFTTASRADWAISANIEAVRPAPDKMQLQPQNPPGFSWSRYPIATSSTWYLVVIQPPGTAAPIKSVVPRNWLLPTHAFPTAGIYTWKVAPFTRTQAMNDADAAARAKAKAAGSNLAQIEAAAEAAVVPLAEAVAKDWSTVRSFTIDSSATKFEVYDNATLRDNVLRHGRSRMLSPTFVPYLKWTSAMVTERGDQVRRLIETVQSRLTMTPVKDTDWPLLSSGTMTTALSNQNSDIRNRINRTAHQVEAAALLYRLKQGEAIATAYLNEAIKRGDELAALSPTGPTSYANQDQATRTIALSLSKALDMLWNNLDATRKATWQSSIARRTTDIYNDLSGSNGRMDQYPYDAHGGNTLGFLALIAALNLGDVPAAQTWFDFAVRTYVHQVYTWSGPEGGYANGTAYGQAAADFSVQIWDPLSQALGVSIYRKPWSDGFLRFMAHFVPPGTPNHVFGDGHEDVPNTYLLKAFASRFNTPAAKWYYNSMAGVEDPLTLLQAPSPLPVTTVTTAVPPPNGAFYPSVGWAAMHSSMADMKRTSLYFKSSPYGSYNHSHGDQNSIVLNSGGKRLLIEAGYYDWYGSPLWSSWYRATKSHNAVTYDNGVGQRIEGNTVNLARNGKITGFSTTAAMDYVEGDATPAFEGALSLNRRKVWYFRSQDAAVVMDTLTAPVAHTWEWNFHAAVPITVNADGTATIVNGDRSLCVTSLTPGATLVKRDGPAPRTGIEEHAAFTRPSALKGEFVVLLDVGCKKPAVKLTTSTTSRVLTVGSQTITLPLP
;
A
#
# COMPACT_ATOMS: atom_id res chain seq x y z
N MET A 1 17.50 -6.79 4.80
CA MET A 1 17.95 -6.66 3.40
C MET A 1 18.95 -5.52 3.33
N LYS A 2 20.23 -5.80 3.17
CA LYS A 2 21.22 -4.75 2.91
C LYS A 2 21.13 -4.38 1.45
N PHE A 3 20.82 -3.12 1.17
CA PHE A 3 20.88 -2.60 -0.19
C PHE A 3 22.35 -2.54 -0.64
N VAL A 4 22.61 -3.15 -1.79
CA VAL A 4 23.91 -3.00 -2.47
C VAL A 4 24.01 -1.57 -2.97
N LYS A 5 24.96 -0.81 -2.44
CA LYS A 5 25.37 0.47 -3.02
C LYS A 5 26.05 0.20 -4.36
N TYR A 6 25.40 0.50 -5.44
CA TYR A 6 26.06 0.55 -6.73
C TYR A 6 26.91 1.82 -6.81
N SER A 7 28.21 1.64 -6.95
CA SER A 7 29.15 2.72 -7.25
C SER A 7 28.92 3.20 -8.68
N LEU A 8 28.65 4.49 -8.84
CA LEU A 8 28.59 5.17 -10.13
C LEU A 8 30.00 5.27 -10.72
N LEU A 9 30.25 4.62 -11.85
CA LEU A 9 31.40 4.91 -12.72
C LEU A 9 31.08 6.17 -13.54
N PRO A 10 32.05 7.08 -13.72
CA PRO A 10 31.82 8.30 -14.48
C PRO A 10 31.85 8.05 -16.00
N TYR A 11 30.77 8.41 -16.68
CA TYR A 11 30.79 8.49 -18.13
C TYR A 11 31.42 9.80 -18.61
N ALA A 12 32.35 9.66 -19.53
CA ALA A 12 33.09 10.74 -20.14
C ALA A 12 32.21 11.68 -20.97
N VAL A 13 32.44 12.96 -20.80
CA VAL A 13 31.79 14.06 -21.54
C VAL A 13 32.34 14.13 -22.95
N PHE A 14 31.47 13.99 -23.97
CA PHE A 14 31.74 14.46 -25.33
C PHE A 14 31.05 15.81 -25.53
N SER A 15 31.86 16.82 -25.76
CA SER A 15 31.43 18.18 -26.14
C SER A 15 31.05 18.21 -27.63
N ALA A 16 29.78 18.52 -27.92
CA ALA A 16 29.36 18.93 -29.26
C ALA A 16 28.67 20.29 -29.18
N LEU A 17 29.11 21.20 -30.05
CA LEU A 17 28.58 22.57 -30.18
C LEU A 17 27.08 22.57 -30.44
N ALA A 18 26.33 23.34 -29.64
CA ALA A 18 24.89 23.51 -29.77
C ALA A 18 24.58 24.74 -30.63
N THR A 19 23.77 24.53 -31.65
CA THR A 19 22.93 25.55 -32.28
C THR A 19 21.76 25.90 -31.34
N PHE A 20 21.60 27.19 -31.04
CA PHE A 20 20.51 27.69 -30.19
C PHE A 20 19.14 27.50 -30.85
N THR A 21 18.46 26.43 -30.55
CA THR A 21 16.99 26.40 -30.55
C THR A 21 16.57 26.63 -29.11
N THR A 22 15.59 27.50 -28.87
CA THR A 22 14.95 27.67 -27.54
C THR A 22 14.28 26.36 -27.12
N ALA A 23 15.09 25.45 -26.55
CA ALA A 23 14.57 24.26 -25.91
C ALA A 23 13.73 24.70 -24.70
N SER A 24 12.47 24.34 -24.68
CA SER A 24 11.63 24.45 -23.47
C SER A 24 12.40 23.76 -22.34
N ARG A 25 12.77 24.53 -21.31
CA ARG A 25 13.51 24.00 -20.14
C ARG A 25 12.68 22.87 -19.55
N ALA A 26 13.28 21.69 -19.45
CA ALA A 26 12.60 20.53 -18.89
C ALA A 26 12.06 20.88 -17.49
N ASP A 27 10.81 20.49 -17.21
CA ASP A 27 10.16 20.75 -15.93
C ASP A 27 10.88 19.96 -14.81
N TRP A 28 11.69 20.65 -14.02
CA TRP A 28 12.47 20.04 -12.94
C TRP A 28 11.62 19.31 -11.90
N ALA A 29 10.34 19.68 -11.75
CA ALA A 29 9.41 19.03 -10.81
C ALA A 29 9.06 17.60 -11.23
N ILE A 30 9.48 17.18 -12.43
CA ILE A 30 9.46 15.81 -12.90
C ILE A 30 10.90 15.29 -12.99
N SER A 31 11.29 14.39 -12.09
CA SER A 31 12.62 13.79 -12.14
C SER A 31 12.78 12.84 -13.34
N ALA A 32 13.98 12.80 -13.89
CA ALA A 32 14.39 11.75 -14.82
C ALA A 32 14.48 10.37 -14.12
N ASN A 33 14.67 10.34 -12.79
CA ASN A 33 14.55 9.11 -12.02
C ASN A 33 13.08 8.73 -11.89
N ILE A 34 12.69 7.64 -12.52
CA ILE A 34 11.31 7.15 -12.55
C ILE A 34 10.79 6.71 -11.16
N GLU A 35 11.68 6.42 -10.22
CA GLU A 35 11.36 6.09 -8.82
C GLU A 35 11.15 7.33 -7.96
N ALA A 36 11.46 8.53 -8.44
CA ALA A 36 11.25 9.74 -7.67
C ALA A 36 9.76 10.09 -7.54
N VAL A 37 9.43 10.86 -6.50
CA VAL A 37 8.10 11.45 -6.31
C VAL A 37 7.68 12.22 -7.57
N ARG A 38 6.46 12.00 -7.99
CA ARG A 38 5.87 12.69 -9.17
C ARG A 38 4.99 13.84 -8.73
N PRO A 39 4.81 14.86 -9.59
CA PRO A 39 3.87 15.94 -9.32
C PRO A 39 2.44 15.41 -9.19
N ALA A 40 1.80 15.77 -8.10
CA ALA A 40 0.38 15.52 -7.84
C ALA A 40 -0.16 16.63 -6.93
N PRO A 41 -1.46 17.00 -7.11
CA PRO A 41 -2.40 16.57 -8.15
C PRO A 41 -2.08 17.21 -9.51
N ASP A 42 -2.46 16.55 -10.61
CA ASP A 42 -2.16 17.01 -11.97
C ASP A 42 -3.29 16.65 -12.96
N LYS A 43 -3.21 17.19 -14.18
CA LYS A 43 -4.04 16.82 -15.34
C LYS A 43 -5.54 16.92 -15.08
N MET A 44 -5.97 17.95 -14.36
CA MET A 44 -7.38 18.21 -14.00
C MET A 44 -8.04 17.09 -13.20
N GLN A 45 -7.25 16.20 -12.60
CA GLN A 45 -7.75 15.08 -11.81
C GLN A 45 -8.72 15.56 -10.72
N LEU A 46 -9.91 14.97 -10.68
CA LEU A 46 -10.88 15.17 -9.60
C LEU A 46 -10.32 14.63 -8.29
N GLN A 47 -10.33 15.46 -7.25
CA GLN A 47 -9.80 15.10 -5.95
C GLN A 47 -10.90 14.58 -5.03
N PRO A 48 -10.78 13.37 -4.47
CA PRO A 48 -11.75 12.85 -3.50
C PRO A 48 -11.62 13.50 -2.13
N GLN A 49 -10.51 14.22 -1.87
CA GLN A 49 -10.19 14.87 -0.62
C GLN A 49 -10.03 16.38 -0.79
N ASN A 50 -10.55 17.15 0.17
CA ASN A 50 -10.35 18.60 0.25
C ASN A 50 -9.81 18.99 1.65
N PRO A 51 -8.58 19.56 1.77
CA PRO A 51 -7.66 19.88 0.69
C PRO A 51 -6.92 18.60 0.21
N PRO A 52 -6.52 18.54 -1.06
CA PRO A 52 -5.62 17.48 -1.53
C PRO A 52 -4.22 17.70 -0.98
N GLY A 53 -3.41 16.64 -0.93
CA GLY A 53 -1.98 16.75 -0.72
C GLY A 53 -1.24 17.02 -2.03
N PHE A 54 -0.17 17.80 -1.96
CA PHE A 54 0.68 18.14 -3.10
C PHE A 54 2.04 17.46 -2.96
N SER A 55 2.59 16.99 -4.05
CA SER A 55 3.94 16.45 -4.14
C SER A 55 4.61 16.84 -5.45
N TRP A 56 5.92 16.79 -5.51
CA TRP A 56 6.75 17.02 -6.71
C TRP A 56 8.11 16.38 -6.51
N SER A 57 8.88 16.19 -7.60
CA SER A 57 10.23 15.69 -7.50
C SER A 57 11.12 16.69 -6.76
N ARG A 58 12.08 16.19 -5.99
CA ARG A 58 13.07 17.05 -5.34
C ARG A 58 13.83 17.87 -6.39
N TYR A 59 14.11 19.14 -6.07
CA TYR A 59 14.92 19.99 -6.93
C TYR A 59 16.32 19.38 -7.13
N PRO A 60 16.84 19.26 -8.37
CA PRO A 60 18.03 18.45 -8.65
C PRO A 60 19.30 18.88 -7.89
N ILE A 61 19.43 20.18 -7.60
CA ILE A 61 20.55 20.74 -6.83
C ILE A 61 20.16 21.15 -5.40
N ALA A 62 19.10 20.54 -4.85
CA ALA A 62 18.62 20.85 -3.51
C ALA A 62 19.68 20.51 -2.46
N THR A 63 19.83 21.43 -1.49
CA THR A 63 20.65 21.28 -0.28
C THR A 63 19.76 21.17 0.95
N SER A 64 20.33 21.06 2.15
CA SER A 64 19.60 21.13 3.41
C SER A 64 18.89 22.47 3.66
N SER A 65 19.37 23.55 3.00
CA SER A 65 18.77 24.89 3.08
C SER A 65 17.73 25.16 1.98
N THR A 66 17.47 24.21 1.09
CA THR A 66 16.49 24.37 0.02
C THR A 66 15.07 24.18 0.57
N TRP A 67 14.24 25.21 0.37
CA TRP A 67 12.82 25.23 0.64
C TRP A 67 12.05 25.44 -0.65
N TYR A 68 10.74 25.30 -0.59
CA TYR A 68 9.87 25.45 -1.76
C TYR A 68 8.75 26.43 -1.47
N LEU A 69 8.51 27.33 -2.42
CA LEU A 69 7.34 28.20 -2.45
C LEU A 69 6.30 27.56 -3.37
N VAL A 70 5.16 27.20 -2.80
CA VAL A 70 4.01 26.66 -3.54
C VAL A 70 2.98 27.76 -3.71
N VAL A 71 2.50 27.95 -4.93
CA VAL A 71 1.45 28.92 -5.25
C VAL A 71 0.28 28.16 -5.87
N ILE A 72 -0.89 28.24 -5.22
CA ILE A 72 -2.13 27.59 -5.63
C ILE A 72 -3.11 28.68 -5.99
N GLN A 73 -3.59 28.70 -7.24
CA GLN A 73 -4.57 29.65 -7.74
C GLN A 73 -5.97 29.02 -7.67
N PRO A 74 -6.86 29.56 -6.83
CA PRO A 74 -8.26 29.15 -6.83
C PRO A 74 -8.99 29.52 -8.13
N PRO A 75 -10.19 28.94 -8.38
CA PRO A 75 -11.04 29.35 -9.48
C PRO A 75 -11.44 30.84 -9.42
N GLY A 76 -11.60 31.47 -10.57
CA GLY A 76 -12.05 32.87 -10.67
C GLY A 76 -10.96 33.88 -10.29
N THR A 77 -11.36 34.97 -9.61
CA THR A 77 -10.49 36.10 -9.26
C THR A 77 -9.98 36.05 -7.81
N ALA A 78 -10.14 34.95 -7.10
CA ALA A 78 -9.66 34.82 -5.73
C ALA A 78 -8.13 34.92 -5.64
N ALA A 79 -7.64 35.51 -4.54
CA ALA A 79 -6.21 35.63 -4.30
C ALA A 79 -5.52 34.26 -4.24
N PRO A 80 -4.27 34.14 -4.74
CA PRO A 80 -3.52 32.89 -4.65
C PRO A 80 -3.24 32.51 -3.19
N ILE A 81 -3.35 31.22 -2.92
CA ILE A 81 -2.89 30.60 -1.67
C ILE A 81 -1.41 30.32 -1.83
N LYS A 82 -0.59 30.77 -0.89
CA LYS A 82 0.87 30.63 -0.94
C LYS A 82 1.36 29.96 0.33
N SER A 83 2.26 28.99 0.15
CA SER A 83 2.86 28.25 1.28
C SER A 83 4.35 28.05 1.06
N VAL A 84 5.13 28.11 2.15
CA VAL A 84 6.55 27.80 2.17
C VAL A 84 6.79 26.50 2.93
N VAL A 85 7.45 25.54 2.29
CA VAL A 85 7.67 24.20 2.88
C VAL A 85 9.12 23.75 2.71
N PRO A 86 9.67 23.01 3.70
CA PRO A 86 11.05 22.54 3.66
C PRO A 86 11.26 21.27 2.82
N ARG A 87 10.17 20.67 2.36
CA ARG A 87 10.17 19.38 1.65
C ARG A 87 9.43 19.51 0.32
N ASN A 88 9.59 18.51 -0.53
CA ASN A 88 8.97 18.42 -1.84
C ASN A 88 7.50 17.91 -1.77
N TRP A 89 6.78 18.31 -0.74
CA TRP A 89 5.35 18.05 -0.56
C TRP A 89 4.69 19.10 0.33
N LEU A 90 3.38 19.26 0.17
CA LEU A 90 2.54 20.16 0.97
C LEU A 90 1.23 19.46 1.29
N LEU A 91 0.83 19.47 2.56
CA LEU A 91 -0.53 19.14 3.00
C LEU A 91 -1.14 20.43 3.57
N PRO A 92 -2.04 21.11 2.84
CA PRO A 92 -2.70 22.31 3.38
C PRO A 92 -3.49 21.97 4.65
N THR A 93 -3.58 22.93 5.56
CA THR A 93 -4.29 22.76 6.85
C THR A 93 -5.79 22.92 6.73
N HIS A 94 -6.25 23.70 5.75
CA HIS A 94 -7.66 24.03 5.58
C HIS A 94 -8.17 23.62 4.21
N ALA A 95 -9.44 23.21 4.18
CA ALA A 95 -10.15 22.90 2.95
C ALA A 95 -10.26 24.15 2.06
N PHE A 96 -10.16 23.94 0.77
CA PHE A 96 -10.36 25.01 -0.21
C PHE A 96 -11.85 25.34 -0.31
N PRO A 97 -12.20 26.65 -0.26
CA PRO A 97 -13.59 27.06 -0.05
C PRO A 97 -14.48 26.92 -1.29
N THR A 98 -13.88 26.87 -2.50
CA THR A 98 -14.62 26.99 -3.75
C THR A 98 -14.45 25.73 -4.59
N ALA A 99 -15.57 25.18 -5.08
CA ALA A 99 -15.51 24.13 -6.09
C ALA A 99 -15.06 24.69 -7.45
N GLY A 100 -14.31 23.90 -8.22
CA GLY A 100 -13.84 24.28 -9.55
C GLY A 100 -12.43 23.79 -9.83
N ILE A 101 -11.85 24.35 -10.90
CA ILE A 101 -10.50 24.04 -11.35
C ILE A 101 -9.51 24.96 -10.64
N TYR A 102 -8.58 24.34 -9.93
CA TYR A 102 -7.42 24.97 -9.31
C TYR A 102 -6.19 24.76 -10.19
N THR A 103 -5.28 25.73 -10.17
CA THR A 103 -3.95 25.55 -10.74
C THR A 103 -2.89 25.77 -9.66
N TRP A 104 -1.72 25.16 -9.84
CA TRP A 104 -0.61 25.33 -8.91
C TRP A 104 0.74 25.19 -9.62
N LYS A 105 1.74 25.81 -9.00
CA LYS A 105 3.14 25.74 -9.38
C LYS A 105 4.04 25.84 -8.15
N VAL A 106 5.28 25.44 -8.30
CA VAL A 106 6.26 25.45 -7.21
C VAL A 106 7.60 25.96 -7.70
N ALA A 107 8.31 26.67 -6.83
CA ALA A 107 9.69 27.09 -7.08
C ALA A 107 10.58 26.81 -5.88
N PRO A 108 11.82 26.34 -6.07
CA PRO A 108 12.81 26.22 -5.01
C PRO A 108 13.37 27.60 -4.63
N PHE A 109 13.77 27.73 -3.37
CA PHE A 109 14.55 28.87 -2.90
C PHE A 109 15.46 28.45 -1.73
N THR A 110 16.50 29.23 -1.47
CA THR A 110 17.34 29.02 -0.29
C THR A 110 16.76 29.82 0.88
N ARG A 111 16.44 29.16 1.98
CA ARG A 111 16.01 29.82 3.21
C ARG A 111 17.18 30.56 3.83
N THR A 112 17.03 31.90 3.99
CA THR A 112 18.08 32.80 4.49
C THR A 112 17.90 33.10 5.98
N GLN A 113 18.94 33.67 6.60
CA GLN A 113 18.86 34.15 7.98
C GLN A 113 17.77 35.22 8.14
N ALA A 114 17.64 36.15 7.19
CA ALA A 114 16.60 37.18 7.22
C ALA A 114 15.17 36.58 7.24
N MET A 115 14.94 35.44 6.55
CA MET A 115 13.66 34.73 6.62
C MET A 115 13.45 34.07 7.99
N ASN A 116 14.51 33.55 8.60
CA ASN A 116 14.42 32.98 9.94
C ASN A 116 14.13 34.06 10.99
N ASP A 117 14.74 35.21 10.85
CA ASP A 117 14.50 36.36 11.75
C ASP A 117 13.09 36.91 11.59
N ALA A 118 12.58 37.01 10.35
CA ALA A 118 11.20 37.40 10.08
C ALA A 118 10.17 36.41 10.65
N ASP A 119 10.41 35.12 10.49
CA ASP A 119 9.60 34.04 11.10
C ASP A 119 9.56 34.19 12.63
N ALA A 120 10.74 34.28 13.27
CA ALA A 120 10.86 34.39 14.72
C ALA A 120 10.17 35.67 15.26
N ALA A 121 10.35 36.80 14.59
CA ALA A 121 9.75 38.07 14.98
C ALA A 121 8.20 38.04 14.85
N ALA A 122 7.69 37.43 13.76
CA ALA A 122 6.24 37.30 13.56
C ALA A 122 5.61 36.38 14.62
N ARG A 123 6.25 35.25 14.94
CA ARG A 123 5.84 34.35 16.02
C ARG A 123 5.80 35.06 17.37
N ALA A 124 6.87 35.77 17.71
CA ALA A 124 6.95 36.51 18.97
C ALA A 124 5.84 37.59 19.08
N LYS A 125 5.60 38.34 17.99
CA LYS A 125 4.57 39.34 17.92
C LYS A 125 3.17 38.76 18.08
N ALA A 126 2.87 37.68 17.34
CA ALA A 126 1.54 37.04 17.43
C ALA A 126 1.32 36.42 18.82
N LYS A 127 2.35 35.79 19.41
CA LYS A 127 2.28 35.27 20.77
C LYS A 127 2.01 36.39 21.81
N ALA A 128 2.71 37.51 21.68
CA ALA A 128 2.50 38.67 22.56
C ALA A 128 1.08 39.28 22.42
N ALA A 129 0.45 39.14 21.25
CA ALA A 129 -0.93 39.55 20.98
C ALA A 129 -1.98 38.51 21.48
N GLY A 130 -1.57 37.41 22.12
CA GLY A 130 -2.48 36.35 22.61
C GLY A 130 -3.04 35.43 21.52
N SER A 131 -2.43 35.41 20.34
CA SER A 131 -2.86 34.53 19.24
C SER A 131 -2.73 33.05 19.61
N ASN A 132 -3.65 32.24 19.10
CA ASN A 132 -3.53 30.77 19.22
C ASN A 132 -2.42 30.22 18.29
N LEU A 133 -2.07 28.94 18.44
CA LEU A 133 -0.96 28.34 17.69
C LEU A 133 -1.15 28.43 16.19
N ALA A 134 -2.33 28.15 15.66
CA ALA A 134 -2.60 28.23 14.23
C ALA A 134 -2.42 29.67 13.70
N GLN A 135 -2.84 30.68 14.46
CA GLN A 135 -2.62 32.09 14.12
C GLN A 135 -1.14 32.47 14.15
N ILE A 136 -0.37 31.93 15.11
CA ILE A 136 1.08 32.14 15.19
C ILE A 136 1.77 31.53 13.97
N GLU A 137 1.42 30.30 13.57
CA GLU A 137 1.96 29.67 12.37
C GLU A 137 1.61 30.45 11.09
N ALA A 138 0.36 30.88 10.96
CA ALA A 138 -0.09 31.69 9.81
C ALA A 138 0.65 33.05 9.74
N ALA A 139 0.88 33.70 10.88
CA ALA A 139 1.64 34.95 10.93
C ALA A 139 3.11 34.75 10.52
N ALA A 140 3.73 33.66 10.95
CA ALA A 140 5.08 33.30 10.59
C ALA A 140 5.19 33.02 9.07
N GLU A 141 4.29 32.24 8.51
CA GLU A 141 4.24 31.95 7.07
C GLU A 141 4.02 33.24 6.26
N ALA A 142 3.07 34.10 6.68
CA ALA A 142 2.80 35.38 6.03
C ALA A 142 4.02 36.33 6.01
N ALA A 143 4.87 36.28 7.03
CA ALA A 143 6.12 37.05 7.09
C ALA A 143 7.22 36.53 6.15
N VAL A 144 7.28 35.22 5.93
CA VAL A 144 8.30 34.58 5.09
C VAL A 144 7.94 34.56 3.61
N VAL A 145 6.66 34.41 3.26
CA VAL A 145 6.19 34.30 1.86
C VAL A 145 6.70 35.43 0.95
N PRO A 146 6.59 36.73 1.30
CA PRO A 146 7.09 37.82 0.42
C PRO A 146 8.59 37.76 0.19
N LEU A 147 9.35 37.35 1.20
CA LEU A 147 10.82 37.19 1.08
C LEU A 147 11.18 36.01 0.18
N ALA A 148 10.40 34.94 0.27
CA ALA A 148 10.56 33.78 -0.60
C ALA A 148 10.19 34.13 -2.04
N GLU A 149 9.11 34.87 -2.28
CA GLU A 149 8.73 35.32 -3.62
C GLU A 149 9.80 36.16 -4.30
N ALA A 150 10.48 37.03 -3.55
CA ALA A 150 11.55 37.88 -4.08
C ALA A 150 12.76 37.12 -4.60
N VAL A 151 12.99 35.89 -4.11
CA VAL A 151 14.17 35.08 -4.45
C VAL A 151 13.84 33.78 -5.19
N ALA A 152 12.57 33.34 -5.17
CA ALA A 152 12.13 32.12 -5.83
C ALA A 152 12.35 32.21 -7.35
N LYS A 153 13.06 31.23 -7.89
CA LYS A 153 13.39 31.11 -9.31
C LYS A 153 13.10 29.69 -9.76
N ASP A 154 13.24 29.45 -11.07
CA ASP A 154 13.04 28.11 -11.64
C ASP A 154 11.65 27.51 -11.33
N TRP A 155 10.61 28.28 -11.64
CA TRP A 155 9.24 27.81 -11.49
C TRP A 155 8.96 26.53 -12.28
N SER A 156 8.28 25.58 -11.67
CA SER A 156 7.74 24.41 -12.36
C SER A 156 6.70 24.82 -13.42
N THR A 157 6.35 23.91 -14.31
CA THR A 157 5.16 24.07 -15.13
C THR A 157 3.90 24.16 -14.25
N VAL A 158 2.90 24.92 -14.72
CA VAL A 158 1.60 25.03 -14.05
C VAL A 158 0.83 23.74 -14.21
N ARG A 159 0.28 23.24 -13.11
CA ARG A 159 -0.56 22.03 -13.06
C ARG A 159 -1.97 22.37 -12.62
N SER A 160 -2.91 21.49 -12.92
CA SER A 160 -4.31 21.70 -12.59
C SER A 160 -4.97 20.48 -11.95
N PHE A 161 -5.95 20.73 -11.10
CA PHE A 161 -6.81 19.71 -10.50
C PHE A 161 -8.21 20.27 -10.27
N THR A 162 -9.17 19.39 -10.02
CA THR A 162 -10.56 19.76 -9.81
C THR A 162 -11.02 19.37 -8.41
N ILE A 163 -11.72 20.27 -7.74
CA ILE A 163 -12.49 19.98 -6.52
C ILE A 163 -13.96 20.22 -6.82
N ASP A 164 -14.82 19.29 -6.45
CA ASP A 164 -16.27 19.44 -6.52
C ASP A 164 -16.92 19.14 -5.16
N SER A 165 -18.24 19.15 -5.13
CA SER A 165 -19.03 18.90 -3.92
C SER A 165 -18.91 17.47 -3.37
N SER A 166 -18.37 16.53 -4.15
CA SER A 166 -18.13 15.14 -3.71
C SER A 166 -16.87 15.00 -2.88
N ALA A 167 -15.95 15.97 -2.94
CA ALA A 167 -14.69 15.93 -2.21
C ALA A 167 -14.93 15.97 -0.69
N THR A 168 -14.44 14.94 0.00
CA THR A 168 -14.55 14.85 1.45
C THR A 168 -13.61 15.83 2.13
N LYS A 169 -14.15 16.63 3.04
CA LYS A 169 -13.34 17.52 3.87
C LYS A 169 -12.50 16.70 4.86
N PHE A 170 -11.15 16.80 4.71
CA PHE A 170 -10.19 16.16 5.60
C PHE A 170 -9.05 17.12 5.93
N GLU A 171 -9.22 17.88 7.01
CA GLU A 171 -8.25 18.87 7.48
C GLU A 171 -7.33 18.28 8.53
N VAL A 172 -6.04 18.64 8.45
CA VAL A 172 -5.01 18.24 9.40
C VAL A 172 -4.29 19.48 9.88
N TYR A 173 -4.30 19.70 11.17
CA TYR A 173 -3.65 20.86 11.79
C TYR A 173 -2.16 20.94 11.44
N ASP A 174 -1.58 22.12 11.61
CA ASP A 174 -0.13 22.32 11.54
C ASP A 174 0.61 21.54 12.66
N ASN A 175 1.94 21.41 12.51
CA ASN A 175 2.75 20.64 13.45
C ASN A 175 2.69 21.21 14.88
N ALA A 176 2.65 22.52 15.06
CA ALA A 176 2.63 23.12 16.39
C ALA A 176 1.33 22.77 17.13
N THR A 177 0.19 22.90 16.44
CA THR A 177 -1.12 22.51 16.97
C THR A 177 -1.20 21.02 17.28
N LEU A 178 -0.67 20.15 16.39
CA LEU A 178 -0.65 18.71 16.62
C LEU A 178 0.24 18.34 17.81
N ARG A 179 1.41 18.99 17.98
CA ARG A 179 2.27 18.77 19.15
C ARG A 179 1.57 19.18 20.45
N ASP A 180 0.91 20.32 20.43
CA ASP A 180 0.16 20.79 21.58
C ASP A 180 -0.98 19.82 21.95
N ASN A 181 -1.71 19.29 20.96
CA ASN A 181 -2.72 18.28 21.19
C ASN A 181 -2.14 17.07 21.92
N VAL A 182 -1.01 16.53 21.42
CA VAL A 182 -0.33 15.38 22.04
C VAL A 182 0.09 15.70 23.49
N LEU A 183 0.70 16.86 23.73
CA LEU A 183 1.20 17.23 25.05
C LEU A 183 0.08 17.48 26.06
N ARG A 184 -1.06 18.01 25.62
CA ARG A 184 -2.23 18.23 26.47
C ARG A 184 -3.03 16.97 26.75
N HIS A 185 -2.88 15.92 25.94
CA HIS A 185 -3.64 14.69 26.09
C HIS A 185 -3.38 13.96 27.43
N GLY A 186 -2.26 14.22 28.08
CA GLY A 186 -1.86 13.49 29.29
C GLY A 186 -1.42 12.04 29.04
N ARG A 187 -1.05 11.33 30.09
CA ARG A 187 -0.66 9.90 29.98
C ARG A 187 -1.85 9.00 30.34
N SER A 188 -2.14 7.98 29.58
CA SER A 188 -1.46 7.56 28.34
C SER A 188 -2.00 8.33 27.13
N ARG A 189 -1.09 8.77 26.25
CA ARG A 189 -1.42 9.52 25.04
C ARG A 189 -2.12 8.66 23.99
N MET A 190 -1.75 7.39 23.92
CA MET A 190 -2.27 6.45 22.93
C MET A 190 -3.64 5.85 23.29
N LEU A 191 -4.11 6.03 24.50
CA LEU A 191 -5.39 5.49 24.97
C LEU A 191 -6.45 6.58 25.00
N SER A 192 -7.70 6.22 24.69
CA SER A 192 -8.83 7.15 24.86
C SER A 192 -8.87 7.68 26.30
N PRO A 193 -9.26 8.94 26.52
CA PRO A 193 -9.48 9.49 27.86
C PRO A 193 -10.44 8.67 28.74
N THR A 194 -11.35 7.94 28.10
CA THR A 194 -12.26 6.99 28.79
C THR A 194 -11.59 5.63 29.08
N PHE A 195 -10.37 5.41 28.62
CA PHE A 195 -9.61 4.18 28.79
C PHE A 195 -8.91 4.18 30.16
N VAL A 196 -9.68 4.06 31.16
CA VAL A 196 -9.28 4.03 32.58
C VAL A 196 -9.33 2.58 33.10
N PRO A 197 -9.08 2.30 34.38
CA PRO A 197 -9.17 0.96 34.93
C PRO A 197 -10.40 0.20 34.42
N TYR A 198 -10.23 -1.09 34.15
CA TYR A 198 -11.26 -1.98 33.57
C TYR A 198 -12.63 -1.85 34.22
N LEU A 199 -12.65 -1.70 35.54
CA LEU A 199 -13.89 -1.53 36.33
C LEU A 199 -14.67 -0.25 36.00
N LYS A 200 -14.05 0.70 35.31
CA LYS A 200 -14.70 1.96 34.90
C LYS A 200 -15.11 1.95 33.41
N TRP A 201 -14.95 0.83 32.70
CA TRP A 201 -15.47 0.71 31.35
C TRP A 201 -16.98 0.88 31.35
N THR A 202 -17.48 1.54 30.30
CA THR A 202 -18.91 1.62 30.08
C THR A 202 -19.48 0.22 29.83
N SER A 203 -20.75 0.01 30.18
CA SER A 203 -21.42 -1.27 29.91
C SER A 203 -21.36 -1.67 28.44
N ALA A 204 -21.41 -0.70 27.50
CA ALA A 204 -21.29 -0.94 26.08
C ALA A 204 -19.89 -1.50 25.73
N MET A 205 -18.82 -0.95 26.28
CA MET A 205 -17.47 -1.42 26.05
C MET A 205 -17.25 -2.82 26.63
N VAL A 206 -17.76 -3.09 27.83
CA VAL A 206 -17.68 -4.43 28.45
C VAL A 206 -18.44 -5.47 27.63
N THR A 207 -19.62 -5.12 27.12
CA THR A 207 -20.39 -6.01 26.25
C THR A 207 -19.68 -6.24 24.91
N GLU A 208 -19.10 -5.17 24.34
CA GLU A 208 -18.41 -5.24 23.05
C GLU A 208 -17.06 -6.01 23.12
N ARG A 209 -16.31 -5.93 24.23
CA ARG A 209 -14.92 -6.38 24.31
C ARG A 209 -14.56 -7.24 25.53
N GLY A 210 -15.53 -7.71 26.27
CA GLY A 210 -15.26 -8.50 27.49
C GLY A 210 -14.46 -9.77 27.22
N ASP A 211 -14.76 -10.47 26.14
CA ASP A 211 -14.02 -11.67 25.73
C ASP A 211 -12.57 -11.38 25.34
N GLN A 212 -12.28 -10.20 24.77
CA GLN A 212 -10.94 -9.83 24.35
C GLN A 212 -10.02 -9.61 25.56
N VAL A 213 -10.54 -9.09 26.66
CA VAL A 213 -9.77 -9.00 27.93
C VAL A 213 -9.37 -10.40 28.40
N ARG A 214 -10.33 -11.36 28.39
CA ARG A 214 -10.05 -12.75 28.76
C ARG A 214 -8.97 -13.37 27.87
N ARG A 215 -9.10 -13.22 26.55
CA ARG A 215 -8.14 -13.74 25.57
C ARG A 215 -6.76 -13.09 25.70
N LEU A 216 -6.70 -11.80 26.01
CA LEU A 216 -5.42 -11.11 26.25
C LEU A 216 -4.75 -11.63 27.52
N ILE A 217 -5.53 -11.89 28.59
CA ILE A 217 -5.05 -12.52 29.81
C ILE A 217 -4.46 -13.90 29.51
N GLU A 218 -5.20 -14.75 28.80
CA GLU A 218 -4.74 -16.08 28.40
C GLU A 218 -3.44 -16.01 27.59
N THR A 219 -3.35 -15.06 26.65
CA THR A 219 -2.15 -14.84 25.85
C THR A 219 -0.95 -14.46 26.71
N VAL A 220 -1.10 -13.50 27.61
CA VAL A 220 0.00 -13.07 28.49
C VAL A 220 0.43 -14.20 29.41
N GLN A 221 -0.53 -14.93 30.01
CA GLN A 221 -0.25 -16.05 30.90
C GLN A 221 0.50 -17.19 30.19
N SER A 222 0.12 -17.54 28.96
CA SER A 222 0.79 -18.59 28.19
C SER A 222 2.25 -18.27 27.84
N ARG A 223 2.65 -17.00 27.94
CA ARG A 223 3.99 -16.50 27.58
C ARG A 223 4.85 -16.10 28.76
N LEU A 224 4.42 -16.28 30.02
CA LEU A 224 5.20 -15.94 31.21
C LEU A 224 6.56 -16.67 31.28
N THR A 225 6.60 -17.91 30.77
CA THR A 225 7.80 -18.75 30.72
C THR A 225 8.59 -18.63 29.41
N MET A 226 8.20 -17.72 28.51
CA MET A 226 8.90 -17.49 27.25
C MET A 226 10.37 -17.17 27.48
N THR A 227 11.27 -17.84 26.73
CA THR A 227 12.71 -17.62 26.78
C THR A 227 13.03 -16.15 26.46
N PRO A 228 13.85 -15.48 27.29
CA PRO A 228 14.32 -14.13 27.02
C PRO A 228 15.09 -14.02 25.69
N VAL A 229 14.99 -12.88 25.05
CA VAL A 229 15.77 -12.56 23.85
C VAL A 229 17.08 -11.88 24.22
N LYS A 230 18.18 -12.25 23.56
CA LYS A 230 19.52 -11.70 23.79
C LYS A 230 20.24 -11.53 22.45
N ASP A 231 21.17 -10.58 22.36
CA ASP A 231 21.99 -10.39 21.15
C ASP A 231 22.79 -11.65 20.78
N THR A 232 23.20 -12.45 21.79
CA THR A 232 23.92 -13.71 21.56
C THR A 232 23.09 -14.82 20.93
N ASP A 233 21.79 -14.63 20.80
CA ASP A 233 20.90 -15.64 20.17
C ASP A 233 21.11 -15.68 18.64
N TRP A 234 21.67 -14.63 18.06
CA TRP A 234 21.87 -14.51 16.61
C TRP A 234 23.23 -13.92 16.26
N PRO A 235 23.92 -14.43 15.22
CA PRO A 235 25.06 -13.72 14.65
C PRO A 235 24.60 -12.44 13.95
N LEU A 236 25.54 -11.49 13.76
CA LEU A 236 25.31 -10.36 12.86
C LEU A 236 25.07 -10.89 11.44
N LEU A 237 24.11 -10.30 10.74
CA LEU A 237 23.85 -10.66 9.36
C LEU A 237 25.08 -10.29 8.49
N SER A 238 25.58 -11.23 7.73
CA SER A 238 26.66 -10.96 6.78
C SER A 238 26.17 -10.07 5.64
N SER A 239 27.02 -9.15 5.19
CA SER A 239 26.81 -8.43 3.94
C SER A 239 27.06 -9.40 2.78
N GLY A 240 26.00 -9.79 2.08
CA GLY A 240 26.12 -10.71 0.95
C GLY A 240 24.77 -11.03 0.32
N THR A 241 24.79 -11.90 -0.66
CA THR A 241 23.56 -12.38 -1.32
C THR A 241 22.69 -13.11 -0.30
N MET A 242 21.38 -12.81 -0.32
CA MET A 242 20.39 -13.49 0.53
C MET A 242 20.42 -14.99 0.26
N THR A 243 20.50 -15.78 1.32
CA THR A 243 20.42 -17.24 1.30
C THR A 243 19.22 -17.70 2.12
N THR A 244 18.80 -18.95 1.93
CA THR A 244 17.73 -19.56 2.76
C THR A 244 18.06 -19.48 4.26
N ALA A 245 19.32 -19.71 4.64
CA ALA A 245 19.76 -19.61 6.03
C ALA A 245 19.61 -18.18 6.59
N LEU A 246 20.03 -17.16 5.83
CA LEU A 246 19.86 -15.75 6.20
C LEU A 246 18.39 -15.35 6.25
N SER A 247 17.57 -15.82 5.32
CA SER A 247 16.12 -15.58 5.32
C SER A 247 15.45 -16.17 6.56
N ASN A 248 15.83 -17.40 6.93
CA ASN A 248 15.33 -18.06 8.14
C ASN A 248 15.75 -17.31 9.40
N GLN A 249 17.01 -16.87 9.49
CA GLN A 249 17.51 -16.09 10.62
C GLN A 249 16.77 -14.74 10.75
N ASN A 250 16.57 -14.05 9.63
CA ASN A 250 15.79 -12.82 9.59
C ASN A 250 14.35 -13.04 10.09
N SER A 251 13.75 -14.14 9.70
CA SER A 251 12.40 -14.52 10.13
C SER A 251 12.36 -14.86 11.63
N ASP A 252 13.36 -15.58 12.14
CA ASP A 252 13.46 -15.90 13.57
C ASP A 252 13.63 -14.63 14.43
N ILE A 253 14.55 -13.73 14.07
CA ILE A 253 14.72 -12.44 14.74
C ILE A 253 13.38 -11.71 14.80
N ARG A 254 12.72 -11.52 13.64
CA ARG A 254 11.45 -10.82 13.55
C ARG A 254 10.37 -11.46 14.41
N ASN A 255 10.20 -12.77 14.34
CA ASN A 255 9.16 -13.49 15.06
C ASN A 255 9.34 -13.44 16.57
N ARG A 256 10.58 -13.61 17.06
CA ARG A 256 10.87 -13.56 18.49
C ARG A 256 10.74 -12.14 19.04
N ILE A 257 11.22 -11.12 18.30
CA ILE A 257 11.07 -9.72 18.70
C ILE A 257 9.58 -9.32 18.68
N ASN A 258 8.82 -9.65 17.66
CA ASN A 258 7.37 -9.35 17.61
C ASN A 258 6.61 -10.00 18.76
N ARG A 259 6.95 -11.26 19.12
CA ARG A 259 6.33 -11.96 20.25
C ARG A 259 6.65 -11.29 21.59
N THR A 260 7.90 -10.88 21.80
CA THR A 260 8.32 -10.19 23.04
C THR A 260 7.70 -8.80 23.12
N ALA A 261 7.67 -8.06 22.02
CA ALA A 261 7.03 -6.75 21.90
C ALA A 261 5.53 -6.82 22.20
N HIS A 262 4.83 -7.78 21.61
CA HIS A 262 3.42 -8.02 21.92
C HIS A 262 3.19 -8.32 23.40
N GLN A 263 4.07 -9.11 24.04
CA GLN A 263 3.97 -9.43 25.47
C GLN A 263 4.13 -8.17 26.35
N VAL A 264 5.10 -7.30 25.99
CA VAL A 264 5.29 -6.00 26.69
C VAL A 264 4.03 -5.14 26.62
N GLU A 265 3.51 -4.94 25.41
CA GLU A 265 2.34 -4.10 25.18
C GLU A 265 1.08 -4.68 25.85
N ALA A 266 0.86 -6.00 25.70
CA ALA A 266 -0.28 -6.69 26.27
C ALA A 266 -0.28 -6.64 27.79
N ALA A 267 0.86 -6.89 28.44
CA ALA A 267 0.98 -6.83 29.89
C ALA A 267 0.81 -5.39 30.39
N ALA A 268 1.37 -4.39 29.73
CA ALA A 268 1.18 -2.98 30.07
C ALA A 268 -0.28 -2.55 29.96
N LEU A 269 -0.98 -2.98 28.89
CA LEU A 269 -2.38 -2.70 28.72
C LEU A 269 -3.25 -3.40 29.79
N LEU A 270 -2.98 -4.67 30.10
CA LEU A 270 -3.69 -5.39 31.14
C LEU A 270 -3.49 -4.76 32.51
N TYR A 271 -2.29 -4.27 32.84
CA TYR A 271 -2.06 -3.49 34.04
C TYR A 271 -2.99 -2.27 34.09
N ARG A 272 -3.12 -1.53 32.99
CA ARG A 272 -4.02 -0.35 32.89
C ARG A 272 -5.49 -0.72 33.07
N LEU A 273 -5.92 -1.83 32.49
CA LEU A 273 -7.29 -2.33 32.56
C LEU A 273 -7.65 -2.90 33.94
N LYS A 274 -6.66 -3.45 34.66
CA LYS A 274 -6.85 -4.15 35.95
C LYS A 274 -6.37 -3.32 37.13
N GLN A 275 -6.12 -2.04 37.00
CA GLN A 275 -5.71 -1.18 38.13
C GLN A 275 -6.71 -1.27 39.28
N GLY A 276 -6.15 -1.52 40.48
CA GLY A 276 -6.94 -1.73 41.70
C GLY A 276 -7.28 -3.19 41.98
N GLU A 277 -7.02 -4.11 41.06
CA GLU A 277 -7.11 -5.57 41.31
C GLU A 277 -5.74 -6.13 41.71
N ALA A 278 -5.72 -7.16 42.58
CA ALA A 278 -4.47 -7.78 43.05
C ALA A 278 -3.57 -8.29 41.92
N ILE A 279 -4.18 -8.78 40.82
CA ILE A 279 -3.47 -9.31 39.65
C ILE A 279 -2.71 -8.22 38.86
N ALA A 280 -3.07 -6.96 38.99
CA ALA A 280 -2.43 -5.87 38.23
C ALA A 280 -0.92 -5.81 38.43
N THR A 281 -0.44 -6.03 39.63
CA THR A 281 1.01 -6.05 39.92
C THR A 281 1.76 -7.11 39.12
N ALA A 282 1.17 -8.28 38.90
CA ALA A 282 1.79 -9.33 38.09
C ALA A 282 1.97 -8.89 36.63
N TYR A 283 0.98 -8.20 36.08
CA TYR A 283 1.06 -7.65 34.70
C TYR A 283 2.09 -6.51 34.59
N LEU A 284 2.15 -5.63 35.58
CA LEU A 284 3.20 -4.59 35.64
C LEU A 284 4.60 -5.22 35.64
N ASN A 285 4.84 -6.21 36.52
CA ASN A 285 6.12 -6.90 36.59
C ASN A 285 6.51 -7.60 35.28
N GLU A 286 5.56 -8.27 34.63
CA GLU A 286 5.82 -8.90 33.32
C GLU A 286 6.13 -7.86 32.24
N ALA A 287 5.38 -6.75 32.16
CA ALA A 287 5.66 -5.68 31.23
C ALA A 287 7.05 -5.07 31.43
N ILE A 288 7.44 -4.83 32.71
CA ILE A 288 8.77 -4.32 33.05
C ILE A 288 9.86 -5.33 32.67
N LYS A 289 9.70 -6.61 33.05
CA LYS A 289 10.65 -7.67 32.72
C LYS A 289 10.93 -7.73 31.22
N ARG A 290 9.88 -7.79 30.39
CA ARG A 290 10.00 -7.90 28.94
C ARG A 290 10.46 -6.61 28.28
N GLY A 291 10.08 -5.46 28.84
CA GLY A 291 10.59 -4.16 28.39
C GLY A 291 12.08 -4.00 28.65
N ASP A 292 12.57 -4.42 29.81
CA ASP A 292 14.01 -4.44 30.16
C ASP A 292 14.79 -5.37 29.20
N GLU A 293 14.24 -6.56 28.86
CA GLU A 293 14.81 -7.46 27.86
C GLU A 293 14.99 -6.76 26.49
N LEU A 294 13.96 -6.08 26.00
CA LEU A 294 14.03 -5.36 24.71
C LEU A 294 14.99 -4.17 24.78
N ALA A 295 14.99 -3.42 25.87
CA ALA A 295 15.85 -2.26 26.06
C ALA A 295 17.34 -2.65 26.16
N ALA A 296 17.65 -3.85 26.66
CA ALA A 296 19.00 -4.39 26.78
C ALA A 296 19.62 -4.82 25.44
N LEU A 297 18.82 -5.04 24.40
CA LEU A 297 19.32 -5.40 23.06
C LEU A 297 20.10 -4.24 22.46
N SER A 298 21.31 -4.53 21.95
CA SER A 298 22.19 -3.53 21.35
C SER A 298 21.57 -2.89 20.11
N PRO A 299 21.52 -1.56 20.01
CA PRO A 299 21.07 -0.88 18.80
C PRO A 299 22.04 -1.03 17.60
N THR A 300 23.23 -1.61 17.83
CA THR A 300 24.21 -1.98 16.79
C THR A 300 24.36 -3.50 16.62
N GLY A 301 23.59 -4.29 17.37
CA GLY A 301 23.59 -5.75 17.34
C GLY A 301 22.71 -6.37 16.23
N PRO A 302 22.35 -7.64 16.36
CA PRO A 302 21.52 -8.36 15.37
C PRO A 302 20.16 -7.72 15.11
N THR A 303 19.59 -7.01 16.09
CA THR A 303 18.32 -6.30 16.00
C THR A 303 18.47 -4.83 15.60
N SER A 304 19.66 -4.40 15.15
CA SER A 304 19.92 -3.03 14.72
C SER A 304 19.18 -2.70 13.41
N TYR A 305 19.02 -1.41 13.13
CA TYR A 305 18.39 -0.94 11.89
C TYR A 305 19.09 -1.46 10.62
N ALA A 306 20.43 -1.51 10.66
CA ALA A 306 21.24 -2.00 9.55
C ALA A 306 21.13 -3.52 9.33
N ASN A 307 20.86 -4.31 10.37
CA ASN A 307 20.74 -5.76 10.28
C ASN A 307 19.29 -6.22 10.10
N GLN A 308 18.36 -5.66 10.86
CA GLN A 308 16.95 -6.03 10.83
C GLN A 308 16.08 -4.80 11.17
N ASP A 309 15.76 -4.01 10.16
CA ASP A 309 14.98 -2.77 10.29
C ASP A 309 13.61 -3.00 10.94
N GLN A 310 12.95 -4.13 10.64
CA GLN A 310 11.66 -4.48 11.24
C GLN A 310 11.77 -4.74 12.74
N ALA A 311 12.84 -5.40 13.21
CA ALA A 311 13.06 -5.61 14.63
C ALA A 311 13.32 -4.29 15.36
N THR A 312 14.17 -3.42 14.80
CA THR A 312 14.47 -2.10 15.38
C THR A 312 13.21 -1.26 15.57
N ARG A 313 12.36 -1.13 14.53
CA ARG A 313 11.13 -0.33 14.65
C ARG A 313 10.13 -0.94 15.63
N THR A 314 10.01 -2.27 15.67
CA THR A 314 9.14 -2.98 16.63
C THR A 314 9.59 -2.75 18.06
N ILE A 315 10.90 -2.87 18.36
CA ILE A 315 11.44 -2.61 19.70
C ILE A 315 11.16 -1.16 20.12
N ALA A 316 11.49 -0.20 19.26
CA ALA A 316 11.31 1.22 19.57
C ALA A 316 9.82 1.57 19.79
N LEU A 317 8.91 1.04 18.98
CA LEU A 317 7.48 1.27 19.15
C LEU A 317 6.91 0.62 20.41
N SER A 318 7.24 -0.65 20.65
CA SER A 318 6.74 -1.38 21.83
C SER A 318 7.20 -0.74 23.15
N LEU A 319 8.48 -0.36 23.23
CA LEU A 319 8.99 0.39 24.38
C LEU A 319 8.30 1.75 24.54
N SER A 320 8.03 2.47 23.43
CA SER A 320 7.33 3.75 23.47
C SER A 320 5.90 3.61 23.97
N LYS A 321 5.16 2.61 23.48
CA LYS A 321 3.79 2.32 23.94
C LYS A 321 3.76 1.90 25.41
N ALA A 322 4.66 1.02 25.83
CA ALA A 322 4.74 0.58 27.21
C ALA A 322 5.15 1.72 28.16
N LEU A 323 6.14 2.54 27.75
CA LEU A 323 6.56 3.73 28.50
C LEU A 323 5.41 4.72 28.67
N ASP A 324 4.61 4.95 27.62
CA ASP A 324 3.43 5.81 27.67
C ASP A 324 2.36 5.29 28.62
N MET A 325 2.07 4.00 28.59
CA MET A 325 1.09 3.37 29.47
C MET A 325 1.55 3.28 30.93
N LEU A 326 2.85 3.06 31.17
CA LEU A 326 3.43 2.79 32.50
C LEU A 326 4.19 3.99 33.08
N TRP A 327 4.07 5.18 32.50
CA TRP A 327 4.88 6.36 32.84
C TRP A 327 5.02 6.60 34.37
N ASN A 328 3.93 6.51 35.11
CA ASN A 328 3.90 6.76 36.55
C ASN A 328 4.37 5.57 37.40
N ASN A 329 4.64 4.40 36.78
CA ASN A 329 4.96 3.16 37.44
C ASN A 329 6.44 2.75 37.29
N LEU A 330 7.16 3.43 36.40
CA LEU A 330 8.58 3.21 36.15
C LEU A 330 9.41 4.20 36.97
N ASP A 331 10.48 3.72 37.56
CA ASP A 331 11.49 4.58 38.22
C ASP A 331 12.28 5.41 37.16
N ALA A 332 13.01 6.43 37.64
CA ALA A 332 13.73 7.34 36.76
C ALA A 332 14.84 6.64 35.96
N THR A 333 15.54 5.67 36.55
CA THR A 333 16.63 4.92 35.91
C THR A 333 16.08 4.08 34.74
N ARG A 334 14.98 3.36 34.95
CA ARG A 334 14.37 2.52 33.94
C ARG A 334 13.77 3.36 32.81
N LYS A 335 13.11 4.49 33.14
CA LYS A 335 12.66 5.46 32.11
C LYS A 335 13.82 5.90 31.22
N ALA A 336 14.94 6.33 31.84
CA ALA A 336 16.10 6.77 31.08
C ALA A 336 16.71 5.67 30.21
N THR A 337 16.76 4.43 30.70
CA THR A 337 17.25 3.27 29.93
C THR A 337 16.36 3.00 28.71
N TRP A 338 15.04 2.94 28.91
CA TRP A 338 14.12 2.70 27.81
C TRP A 338 14.12 3.85 26.79
N GLN A 339 14.13 5.10 27.27
CA GLN A 339 14.23 6.30 26.43
C GLN A 339 15.53 6.33 25.60
N SER A 340 16.66 5.91 26.19
CA SER A 340 17.93 5.80 25.47
C SER A 340 17.87 4.78 24.34
N SER A 341 17.29 3.59 24.58
CA SER A 341 17.09 2.58 23.55
C SER A 341 16.16 3.08 22.44
N ILE A 342 15.03 3.70 22.80
CA ILE A 342 14.09 4.32 21.85
C ILE A 342 14.80 5.37 21.01
N ALA A 343 15.50 6.31 21.67
CA ALA A 343 16.17 7.44 21.01
C ALA A 343 17.19 6.97 19.98
N ARG A 344 18.05 6.03 20.37
CA ARG A 344 19.08 5.51 19.47
C ARG A 344 18.50 4.83 18.24
N ARG A 345 17.59 3.90 18.44
CA ARG A 345 16.96 3.15 17.34
C ARG A 345 16.12 4.04 16.41
N THR A 346 15.39 5.00 17.00
CA THR A 346 14.54 5.92 16.22
C THR A 346 15.36 6.95 15.45
N THR A 347 16.54 7.37 15.98
CA THR A 347 17.46 8.24 15.25
C THR A 347 17.96 7.57 13.96
N ASP A 348 18.30 6.30 14.01
CA ASP A 348 18.75 5.56 12.83
C ASP A 348 17.61 5.47 11.78
N ILE A 349 16.37 5.22 12.22
CA ILE A 349 15.16 5.26 11.36
C ILE A 349 14.97 6.65 10.73
N TYR A 350 15.02 7.70 11.55
CA TYR A 350 14.82 9.08 11.09
C TYR A 350 15.89 9.48 10.06
N ASN A 351 17.16 9.18 10.31
CA ASN A 351 18.26 9.52 9.41
C ASN A 351 18.12 8.84 8.04
N ASP A 352 17.67 7.60 8.00
CA ASP A 352 17.42 6.89 6.73
C ASP A 352 16.24 7.49 5.95
N LEU A 353 15.15 7.85 6.63
CA LEU A 353 13.96 8.37 5.96
C LEU A 353 14.08 9.84 5.56
N SER A 354 14.72 10.67 6.40
CA SER A 354 14.73 12.14 6.26
C SER A 354 16.00 12.73 5.65
N GLY A 355 17.04 11.96 5.47
CA GLY A 355 18.35 12.42 5.00
C GLY A 355 18.29 13.10 3.62
N SER A 356 19.38 13.76 3.22
CA SER A 356 19.49 14.43 1.91
C SER A 356 19.36 13.47 0.73
N ASN A 357 19.64 12.20 0.95
CA ASN A 357 19.33 11.06 0.09
C ASN A 357 18.21 10.21 0.71
N GLY A 358 17.40 10.81 1.55
CA GLY A 358 16.36 10.16 2.30
C GLY A 358 15.35 9.47 1.39
N ARG A 359 14.94 8.28 1.80
CA ARG A 359 14.04 7.40 1.05
C ARG A 359 12.74 8.09 0.68
N MET A 360 12.18 8.88 1.59
CA MET A 360 10.88 9.52 1.40
C MET A 360 10.91 10.66 0.39
N ASP A 361 12.06 11.32 0.21
CA ASP A 361 12.23 12.39 -0.78
C ASP A 361 12.58 11.88 -2.17
N GLN A 362 13.24 10.72 -2.27
CA GLN A 362 13.81 10.22 -3.52
C GLN A 362 13.24 8.88 -3.99
N TYR A 363 12.86 8.01 -3.05
CA TYR A 363 12.42 6.65 -3.33
C TYR A 363 11.09 6.35 -2.62
N PRO A 364 10.01 7.05 -2.96
CA PRO A 364 8.72 6.91 -2.27
C PRO A 364 8.05 5.56 -2.49
N TYR A 365 8.56 4.75 -3.41
CA TYR A 365 8.03 3.42 -3.73
C TYR A 365 8.62 2.29 -2.88
N ASP A 366 9.43 2.60 -1.89
CA ASP A 366 10.00 1.60 -0.98
C ASP A 366 8.98 1.13 0.07
N ALA A 367 8.67 -0.17 0.07
CA ALA A 367 7.75 -0.79 1.02
C ALA A 367 8.15 -0.60 2.47
N HIS A 368 9.42 -0.84 2.78
CA HIS A 368 9.95 -0.71 4.14
C HIS A 368 9.90 0.75 4.62
N GLY A 369 10.27 1.69 3.75
CA GLY A 369 10.25 3.12 4.07
C GLY A 369 8.84 3.62 4.41
N GLY A 370 7.84 3.30 3.59
CA GLY A 370 6.46 3.72 3.79
C GLY A 370 5.86 3.20 5.10
N ASN A 371 6.07 1.92 5.42
CA ASN A 371 5.62 1.35 6.68
C ASN A 371 6.39 1.95 7.87
N THR A 372 7.72 2.06 7.77
CA THR A 372 8.57 2.60 8.83
C THR A 372 8.26 4.05 9.17
N LEU A 373 7.78 4.84 8.20
CA LEU A 373 7.34 6.21 8.42
C LEU A 373 6.16 6.29 9.41
N GLY A 374 5.20 5.35 9.32
CA GLY A 374 4.10 5.26 10.27
C GLY A 374 4.55 4.92 11.69
N PHE A 375 5.51 3.99 11.82
CA PHE A 375 6.16 3.69 13.11
C PHE A 375 6.85 4.93 13.67
N LEU A 376 7.63 5.65 12.85
CA LEU A 376 8.31 6.87 13.27
C LEU A 376 7.32 7.94 13.75
N ALA A 377 6.21 8.12 13.06
CA ALA A 377 5.18 9.09 13.44
C ALA A 377 4.59 8.79 14.82
N LEU A 378 4.25 7.53 15.09
CA LEU A 378 3.71 7.13 16.39
C LEU A 378 4.76 7.19 17.51
N ILE A 379 5.97 6.69 17.27
CA ILE A 379 7.07 6.77 18.24
C ILE A 379 7.35 8.23 18.62
N ALA A 380 7.40 9.13 17.62
CA ALA A 380 7.63 10.55 17.85
C ALA A 380 6.52 11.18 18.70
N ALA A 381 5.24 10.87 18.42
CA ALA A 381 4.11 11.38 19.19
C ALA A 381 4.16 10.91 20.66
N LEU A 382 4.46 9.62 20.88
CA LEU A 382 4.47 9.06 22.23
C LEU A 382 5.65 9.56 23.09
N ASN A 383 6.77 9.95 22.46
CA ASN A 383 7.98 10.43 23.14
C ASN A 383 8.18 11.95 23.11
N LEU A 384 7.20 12.70 22.60
CA LEU A 384 7.24 14.15 22.49
C LEU A 384 7.37 14.81 23.88
N GLY A 385 8.37 15.70 24.05
CA GLY A 385 8.68 16.34 25.33
C GLY A 385 9.52 15.50 26.30
N ASP A 386 9.70 14.19 26.03
CA ASP A 386 10.48 13.29 26.89
C ASP A 386 11.83 12.92 26.29
N VAL A 387 11.87 12.74 24.98
CA VAL A 387 13.09 12.52 24.20
C VAL A 387 13.40 13.77 23.40
N PRO A 388 14.56 14.41 23.56
CA PRO A 388 14.87 15.70 22.91
C PRO A 388 14.69 15.69 21.39
N ALA A 389 15.06 14.60 20.72
CA ALA A 389 14.93 14.47 19.26
C ALA A 389 13.49 14.21 18.77
N ALA A 390 12.55 13.88 19.66
CA ALA A 390 11.19 13.49 19.28
C ALA A 390 10.43 14.60 18.57
N GLN A 391 10.69 15.88 18.87
CA GLN A 391 10.07 16.98 18.16
C GLN A 391 10.51 17.01 16.69
N THR A 392 11.78 16.82 16.40
CA THR A 392 12.32 16.76 15.04
C THR A 392 11.70 15.58 14.26
N TRP A 393 11.61 14.43 14.89
CA TRP A 393 10.95 13.26 14.28
C TRP A 393 9.48 13.50 14.01
N PHE A 394 8.78 14.15 14.96
CA PHE A 394 7.36 14.49 14.85
C PHE A 394 7.09 15.43 13.68
N ASP A 395 7.85 16.53 13.61
CA ASP A 395 7.69 17.57 12.59
C ASP A 395 7.96 17.04 11.18
N PHE A 396 8.86 16.04 11.07
CA PHE A 396 9.08 15.32 9.82
C PHE A 396 7.97 14.28 9.53
N ALA A 397 7.69 13.37 10.48
CA ALA A 397 7.00 12.14 10.17
C ALA A 397 5.47 12.24 10.17
N VAL A 398 4.87 13.01 11.11
CA VAL A 398 3.42 12.92 11.34
C VAL A 398 2.63 13.40 10.13
N ARG A 399 2.84 14.62 9.69
CA ARG A 399 2.11 15.16 8.52
C ARG A 399 2.53 14.50 7.22
N THR A 400 3.80 14.08 7.10
CA THR A 400 4.29 13.31 5.95
C THR A 400 3.55 11.99 5.85
N TYR A 401 3.39 11.26 6.96
CA TYR A 401 2.67 10.00 6.98
C TYR A 401 1.19 10.16 6.62
N VAL A 402 0.52 11.15 7.22
CA VAL A 402 -0.89 11.42 6.90
C VAL A 402 -1.07 11.83 5.43
N HIS A 403 -0.10 12.56 4.86
CA HIS A 403 -0.11 12.93 3.45
C HIS A 403 0.08 11.71 2.52
N GLN A 404 1.11 10.93 2.77
CA GLN A 404 1.57 9.90 1.85
C GLN A 404 1.00 8.50 2.12
N VAL A 405 0.39 8.21 3.22
CA VAL A 405 -0.01 6.91 3.76
C VAL A 405 0.64 5.70 3.07
N TYR A 406 0.38 5.48 1.78
CA TYR A 406 1.05 4.46 0.96
C TYR A 406 1.41 5.00 -0.43
N THR A 407 2.64 4.79 -0.84
CA THR A 407 3.22 5.33 -2.07
C THR A 407 2.85 4.56 -3.33
N TRP A 408 2.42 3.29 -3.22
CA TRP A 408 1.92 2.49 -4.36
C TRP A 408 0.43 2.57 -4.53
N SER A 409 -0.14 3.68 -4.23
CA SER A 409 -1.57 3.85 -4.21
C SER A 409 -1.97 5.14 -4.91
N GLY A 410 -3.22 5.25 -5.27
CA GLY A 410 -3.82 6.47 -5.75
C GLY A 410 -4.89 6.99 -4.80
N PRO A 411 -5.46 8.18 -5.09
CA PRO A 411 -6.42 8.82 -4.21
C PRO A 411 -7.70 8.00 -3.98
N GLU A 412 -8.04 7.09 -4.88
CA GLU A 412 -9.20 6.19 -4.76
C GLU A 412 -8.96 4.96 -3.89
N GLY A 413 -7.75 4.79 -3.34
CA GLY A 413 -7.42 3.71 -2.40
C GLY A 413 -6.94 2.40 -3.04
N GLY A 414 -6.71 2.35 -4.35
CA GLY A 414 -6.07 1.21 -4.99
C GLY A 414 -4.67 0.94 -4.41
N TYR A 415 -4.23 -0.31 -4.40
CA TYR A 415 -2.93 -0.71 -3.85
C TYR A 415 -2.21 -1.67 -4.81
N ALA A 416 -1.04 -1.28 -5.31
CA ALA A 416 -0.39 -1.95 -6.44
C ALA A 416 0.44 -3.19 -6.09
N ASN A 417 0.76 -3.40 -4.82
CA ASN A 417 1.82 -4.33 -4.40
C ASN A 417 1.34 -5.74 -4.04
N GLY A 418 0.14 -6.12 -4.49
CA GLY A 418 -0.47 -7.41 -4.20
C GLY A 418 -1.39 -7.41 -2.97
N THR A 419 -2.35 -8.33 -2.95
CA THR A 419 -3.34 -8.38 -1.85
C THR A 419 -2.74 -8.90 -0.53
N ALA A 420 -1.67 -9.71 -0.57
CA ALA A 420 -0.97 -10.13 0.64
C ALA A 420 -0.31 -8.93 1.33
N TYR A 421 0.36 -8.07 0.56
CA TYR A 421 0.93 -6.82 1.08
C TYR A 421 -0.15 -5.78 1.42
N GLY A 422 -1.28 -5.78 0.72
CA GLY A 422 -2.45 -4.98 1.08
C GLY A 422 -3.01 -5.38 2.45
N GLN A 423 -3.11 -6.67 2.73
CA GLN A 423 -3.50 -7.18 4.05
C GLN A 423 -2.51 -6.75 5.14
N ALA A 424 -1.20 -6.86 4.87
CA ALA A 424 -0.16 -6.40 5.80
C ALA A 424 -0.24 -4.87 6.03
N ALA A 425 -0.55 -4.09 4.98
CA ALA A 425 -0.79 -2.66 5.08
C ALA A 425 -2.00 -2.33 5.97
N ALA A 426 -3.09 -3.09 5.87
CA ALA A 426 -4.26 -2.96 6.74
C ALA A 426 -3.91 -3.26 8.21
N ASP A 427 -3.12 -4.30 8.47
CA ASP A 427 -2.66 -4.66 9.81
C ASP A 427 -1.80 -3.55 10.44
N PHE A 428 -0.78 -3.06 9.72
CA PHE A 428 0.05 -1.95 10.19
C PHE A 428 -0.76 -0.67 10.41
N SER A 429 -1.76 -0.41 9.56
CA SER A 429 -2.66 0.73 9.74
C SER A 429 -3.40 0.64 11.07
N VAL A 430 -3.99 -0.50 11.42
CA VAL A 430 -4.71 -0.68 12.68
C VAL A 430 -3.77 -0.51 13.89
N GLN A 431 -2.56 -1.07 13.83
CA GLN A 431 -1.58 -0.97 14.93
C GLN A 431 -1.10 0.47 15.17
N ILE A 432 -1.07 1.31 14.13
CA ILE A 432 -0.53 2.67 14.20
C ILE A 432 -1.66 3.71 14.31
N TRP A 433 -2.73 3.59 13.54
CA TRP A 433 -3.74 4.65 13.41
C TRP A 433 -4.61 4.81 14.65
N ASP A 434 -4.99 3.72 15.31
CA ASP A 434 -5.76 3.81 16.54
C ASP A 434 -5.01 4.65 17.59
N PRO A 435 -3.78 4.27 18.02
CA PRO A 435 -3.04 5.03 19.01
C PRO A 435 -2.61 6.42 18.52
N LEU A 436 -2.21 6.56 17.25
CA LEU A 436 -1.80 7.85 16.69
C LEU A 436 -2.98 8.82 16.61
N SER A 437 -4.15 8.35 16.18
CA SER A 437 -5.36 9.18 16.11
C SER A 437 -5.81 9.64 17.50
N GLN A 438 -5.68 8.80 18.52
CA GLN A 438 -5.95 9.16 19.91
C GLN A 438 -5.00 10.29 20.37
N ALA A 439 -3.70 10.13 20.12
CA ALA A 439 -2.68 11.09 20.51
C ALA A 439 -2.85 12.45 19.79
N LEU A 440 -3.16 12.44 18.50
CA LEU A 440 -3.26 13.65 17.66
C LEU A 440 -4.63 14.36 17.76
N GLY A 441 -5.69 13.63 18.11
CA GLY A 441 -7.07 14.10 17.95
C GLY A 441 -7.52 14.15 16.47
N VAL A 442 -6.87 13.41 15.57
CA VAL A 442 -7.18 13.37 14.13
C VAL A 442 -7.29 11.92 13.69
N SER A 443 -8.46 11.51 13.19
CA SER A 443 -8.68 10.14 12.71
C SER A 443 -8.25 9.96 11.26
N ILE A 444 -7.21 9.16 11.03
CA ILE A 444 -6.72 8.82 9.69
C ILE A 444 -7.73 7.94 8.93
N TYR A 445 -8.58 7.19 9.62
CA TYR A 445 -9.68 6.43 9.00
C TYR A 445 -10.69 7.30 8.26
N ARG A 446 -10.79 8.60 8.60
CA ARG A 446 -11.65 9.57 7.90
C ARG A 446 -11.06 10.12 6.61
N LYS A 447 -9.80 9.82 6.32
CA LYS A 447 -9.20 10.16 5.03
C LYS A 447 -9.93 9.37 3.92
N PRO A 448 -10.36 10.00 2.81
CA PRO A 448 -11.07 9.30 1.72
C PRO A 448 -10.32 8.11 1.17
N TRP A 449 -8.99 8.20 1.08
CA TRP A 449 -8.13 7.09 0.71
C TRP A 449 -8.39 5.84 1.55
N SER A 450 -8.60 5.99 2.85
CA SER A 450 -8.74 4.87 3.78
C SER A 450 -9.99 4.03 3.52
N ASP A 451 -11.13 4.69 3.25
CA ASP A 451 -12.37 4.02 2.86
C ASP A 451 -12.25 3.42 1.44
N GLY A 452 -11.55 4.11 0.53
CA GLY A 452 -11.22 3.57 -0.80
C GLY A 452 -10.39 2.30 -0.71
N PHE A 453 -9.37 2.27 0.16
CA PHE A 453 -8.54 1.10 0.38
C PHE A 453 -9.33 -0.07 1.00
N LEU A 454 -10.24 0.21 1.93
CA LEU A 454 -11.16 -0.82 2.43
C LEU A 454 -11.99 -1.42 1.29
N ARG A 455 -12.55 -0.60 0.41
CA ARG A 455 -13.32 -1.08 -0.74
C ARG A 455 -12.46 -1.85 -1.73
N PHE A 456 -11.21 -1.42 -1.96
CA PHE A 456 -10.24 -2.17 -2.75
C PHE A 456 -10.04 -3.57 -2.16
N MET A 457 -9.76 -3.68 -0.86
CA MET A 457 -9.61 -4.98 -0.21
C MET A 457 -10.90 -5.82 -0.27
N ALA A 458 -12.08 -5.20 -0.13
CA ALA A 458 -13.35 -5.91 -0.24
C ALA A 458 -13.58 -6.50 -1.64
N HIS A 459 -13.07 -5.87 -2.71
CA HIS A 459 -13.15 -6.40 -4.07
C HIS A 459 -12.11 -7.50 -4.35
N PHE A 460 -10.86 -7.32 -3.89
CA PHE A 460 -9.76 -8.24 -4.24
C PHE A 460 -9.49 -9.32 -3.19
N VAL A 461 -10.02 -9.15 -1.99
CA VAL A 461 -10.07 -10.17 -0.91
C VAL A 461 -11.51 -10.23 -0.38
N PRO A 462 -12.49 -10.55 -1.23
CA PRO A 462 -13.88 -10.65 -0.78
C PRO A 462 -14.07 -11.79 0.23
N PRO A 463 -15.09 -11.72 1.09
CA PRO A 463 -15.39 -12.81 2.02
C PRO A 463 -15.51 -14.15 1.31
N GLY A 464 -14.84 -15.18 1.82
CA GLY A 464 -14.80 -16.51 1.20
C GLY A 464 -13.77 -16.65 0.07
N THR A 465 -12.92 -15.66 -0.18
CA THR A 465 -11.82 -15.81 -1.15
C THR A 465 -10.83 -16.91 -0.73
N PRO A 466 -10.38 -17.77 -1.66
CA PRO A 466 -9.54 -18.91 -1.30
C PRO A 466 -8.04 -18.55 -1.17
N ASN A 467 -7.58 -17.45 -1.76
CA ASN A 467 -6.17 -17.07 -1.79
C ASN A 467 -5.99 -15.57 -2.08
N HIS A 468 -4.76 -15.11 -1.94
CA HIS A 468 -4.32 -13.79 -2.41
C HIS A 468 -4.27 -13.74 -3.94
N VAL A 469 -4.39 -12.52 -4.50
CA VAL A 469 -4.28 -12.27 -5.93
C VAL A 469 -3.24 -11.19 -6.20
N PHE A 470 -2.50 -11.38 -7.27
CA PHE A 470 -1.42 -10.53 -7.80
C PHE A 470 -0.32 -10.18 -6.79
N GLY A 471 0.92 -10.24 -7.29
CA GLY A 471 2.12 -9.93 -6.54
C GLY A 471 2.59 -11.05 -5.61
N ASP A 472 3.66 -10.75 -4.87
CA ASP A 472 4.25 -11.70 -3.93
C ASP A 472 3.26 -12.10 -2.83
N GLY A 473 3.14 -13.39 -2.61
CA GLY A 473 2.34 -13.98 -1.54
C GLY A 473 2.42 -15.48 -1.61
N HIS A 474 2.45 -16.14 -0.45
CA HIS A 474 2.28 -17.58 -0.40
C HIS A 474 0.85 -17.95 -0.81
N GLU A 475 0.65 -19.16 -1.27
CA GLU A 475 -0.69 -19.65 -1.63
C GLU A 475 -1.57 -19.91 -0.40
N ASP A 476 -1.51 -19.02 0.57
CA ASP A 476 -2.25 -19.11 1.80
C ASP A 476 -3.64 -18.48 1.67
N VAL A 477 -4.57 -18.98 2.44
CA VAL A 477 -5.85 -18.32 2.64
C VAL A 477 -5.60 -16.97 3.32
N PRO A 478 -6.19 -15.88 2.82
CA PRO A 478 -6.02 -14.57 3.42
C PRO A 478 -6.40 -14.55 4.90
N ASN A 479 -5.66 -13.77 5.67
CA ASN A 479 -5.87 -13.60 7.09
C ASN A 479 -7.04 -12.64 7.35
N THR A 480 -8.26 -13.19 7.28
CA THR A 480 -9.49 -12.41 7.27
C THR A 480 -9.71 -11.60 8.53
N TYR A 481 -9.14 -12.01 9.67
CA TYR A 481 -9.27 -11.25 10.92
C TYR A 481 -8.54 -9.89 10.86
N LEU A 482 -7.43 -9.75 10.11
CA LEU A 482 -6.72 -8.47 9.92
C LEU A 482 -7.57 -7.48 9.12
N LEU A 483 -8.23 -7.96 8.06
CA LEU A 483 -9.11 -7.16 7.23
C LEU A 483 -10.41 -6.81 7.97
N LYS A 484 -10.93 -7.72 8.78
CA LYS A 484 -12.05 -7.49 9.67
C LYS A 484 -11.73 -6.42 10.71
N ALA A 485 -10.53 -6.48 11.31
CA ALA A 485 -10.03 -5.47 12.22
C ALA A 485 -9.98 -4.08 11.56
N PHE A 486 -9.45 -3.99 10.34
CA PHE A 486 -9.44 -2.74 9.58
C PHE A 486 -10.87 -2.23 9.28
N ALA A 487 -11.76 -3.10 8.80
CA ALA A 487 -13.15 -2.77 8.48
C ALA A 487 -13.95 -2.26 9.69
N SER A 488 -13.64 -2.76 10.90
CA SER A 488 -14.36 -2.39 12.13
C SER A 488 -14.23 -0.90 12.48
N ARG A 489 -13.22 -0.21 11.93
CA ARG A 489 -12.92 1.22 12.18
C ARG A 489 -13.71 2.17 11.29
N PHE A 490 -14.57 1.67 10.40
CA PHE A 490 -15.37 2.49 9.48
C PHE A 490 -16.86 2.41 9.80
N ASN A 491 -17.55 3.54 9.62
CA ASN A 491 -18.99 3.64 9.85
C ASN A 491 -19.79 3.67 8.54
N THR A 492 -19.44 2.85 7.57
CA THR A 492 -20.10 2.76 6.26
C THR A 492 -20.84 1.42 6.09
N PRO A 493 -21.94 1.38 5.30
CA PRO A 493 -22.66 0.14 5.01
C PRO A 493 -21.79 -0.95 4.37
N ALA A 494 -20.83 -0.56 3.51
CA ALA A 494 -19.89 -1.50 2.89
C ALA A 494 -18.91 -2.09 3.91
N ALA A 495 -18.39 -1.27 4.81
CA ALA A 495 -17.54 -1.74 5.91
C ALA A 495 -18.29 -2.72 6.82
N LYS A 496 -19.54 -2.41 7.15
CA LYS A 496 -20.38 -3.30 7.98
C LYS A 496 -20.67 -4.63 7.29
N TRP A 497 -20.96 -4.60 5.98
CA TRP A 497 -21.12 -5.82 5.21
C TRP A 497 -19.83 -6.65 5.23
N TYR A 498 -18.69 -6.03 4.96
CA TYR A 498 -17.41 -6.71 4.92
C TYR A 498 -17.06 -7.30 6.30
N TYR A 499 -17.20 -6.51 7.37
CA TYR A 499 -16.96 -6.94 8.74
C TYR A 499 -17.83 -8.14 9.14
N ASN A 500 -19.14 -8.09 8.84
CA ASN A 500 -20.08 -9.15 9.19
C ASN A 500 -19.85 -10.43 8.38
N SER A 501 -19.38 -10.31 7.13
CA SER A 501 -19.20 -11.42 6.21
C SER A 501 -17.84 -12.11 6.35
N MET A 502 -16.87 -11.47 7.03
CA MET A 502 -15.55 -12.03 7.25
C MET A 502 -15.52 -12.92 8.48
N ALA A 503 -14.92 -14.11 8.33
CA ALA A 503 -14.62 -15.00 9.45
C ALA A 503 -13.44 -14.47 10.29
N GLY A 504 -13.28 -15.03 11.48
CA GLY A 504 -12.15 -14.74 12.37
C GLY A 504 -12.48 -13.77 13.49
N VAL A 505 -11.54 -13.67 14.41
CA VAL A 505 -11.61 -12.85 15.63
C VAL A 505 -10.42 -11.89 15.60
N GLU A 506 -10.69 -10.62 15.83
CA GLU A 506 -9.63 -9.59 15.90
C GLU A 506 -8.61 -9.91 16.99
N ASP A 507 -7.35 -9.50 16.76
CA ASP A 507 -6.32 -9.55 17.78
C ASP A 507 -6.77 -8.77 19.02
N PRO A 508 -6.77 -9.39 20.24
CA PRO A 508 -7.27 -8.74 21.43
C PRO A 508 -6.53 -7.45 21.78
N LEU A 509 -5.21 -7.40 21.58
CA LEU A 509 -4.41 -6.23 21.93
C LEU A 509 -4.81 -5.01 21.07
N THR A 510 -4.91 -5.20 19.75
CA THR A 510 -5.30 -4.13 18.82
C THR A 510 -6.73 -3.66 19.06
N LEU A 511 -7.66 -4.61 19.25
CA LEU A 511 -9.06 -4.28 19.49
C LEU A 511 -9.26 -3.50 20.79
N LEU A 512 -8.54 -3.84 21.85
CA LEU A 512 -8.64 -3.15 23.13
C LEU A 512 -8.04 -1.73 23.09
N GLN A 513 -7.20 -1.42 22.11
CA GLN A 513 -6.68 -0.06 21.87
C GLN A 513 -7.59 0.77 20.94
N ALA A 514 -8.55 0.15 20.28
CA ALA A 514 -9.45 0.82 19.35
C ALA A 514 -10.48 1.73 20.05
N PRO A 515 -11.07 2.70 19.32
CA PRO A 515 -12.16 3.52 19.85
C PRO A 515 -13.34 2.71 20.36
N SER A 516 -14.07 3.23 21.35
CA SER A 516 -15.31 2.60 21.85
C SER A 516 -16.47 3.61 21.78
N PRO A 517 -17.64 3.22 21.22
CA PRO A 517 -17.88 1.97 20.50
C PRO A 517 -17.08 1.90 19.20
N LEU A 518 -16.90 0.68 18.65
CA LEU A 518 -16.31 0.52 17.33
C LEU A 518 -17.20 1.22 16.29
N PRO A 519 -16.63 2.00 15.35
CA PRO A 519 -17.42 2.75 14.37
C PRO A 519 -18.39 1.87 13.57
N VAL A 520 -17.99 0.66 13.17
CA VAL A 520 -18.83 -0.28 12.42
C VAL A 520 -20.06 -0.74 13.18
N THR A 521 -20.04 -0.73 14.52
CA THR A 521 -21.19 -1.14 15.33
C THR A 521 -22.31 -0.10 15.35
N THR A 522 -21.98 1.15 15.01
CA THR A 522 -22.98 2.25 14.94
C THR A 522 -23.78 2.24 13.62
N VAL A 523 -23.36 1.48 12.62
CA VAL A 523 -24.04 1.38 11.32
C VAL A 523 -25.19 0.39 11.40
N THR A 524 -26.37 0.79 10.97
CA THR A 524 -27.61 -0.04 11.06
C THR A 524 -27.76 -1.02 9.90
N THR A 525 -27.26 -0.65 8.71
CA THR A 525 -27.42 -1.45 7.49
C THR A 525 -26.07 -1.94 6.97
N ALA A 526 -26.04 -3.17 6.42
CA ALA A 526 -24.90 -3.76 5.76
C ALA A 526 -25.22 -3.88 4.26
N VAL A 527 -24.38 -3.28 3.40
CA VAL A 527 -24.60 -3.28 1.94
C VAL A 527 -23.29 -3.67 1.26
N PRO A 528 -23.29 -4.74 0.44
CA PRO A 528 -22.09 -5.10 -0.31
C PRO A 528 -21.72 -4.01 -1.31
N PRO A 529 -20.43 -3.87 -1.65
CA PRO A 529 -20.02 -3.00 -2.73
C PRO A 529 -20.57 -3.50 -4.09
N PRO A 530 -20.50 -2.67 -5.17
CA PRO A 530 -20.93 -3.07 -6.51
C PRO A 530 -20.25 -4.35 -7.00
N ASN A 531 -20.88 -5.04 -7.97
CA ASN A 531 -20.31 -6.28 -8.53
C ASN A 531 -19.07 -6.07 -9.39
N GLY A 532 -18.86 -4.88 -9.95
CA GLY A 532 -17.67 -4.53 -10.72
C GLY A 532 -16.98 -3.31 -10.12
N ALA A 533 -15.64 -3.33 -10.11
CA ALA A 533 -14.82 -2.20 -9.65
C ALA A 533 -13.55 -2.05 -10.47
N PHE A 534 -13.12 -0.79 -10.63
CA PHE A 534 -11.90 -0.41 -11.32
C PHE A 534 -11.13 0.61 -10.48
N TYR A 535 -9.83 0.37 -10.33
CA TYR A 535 -8.89 1.24 -9.60
C TYR A 535 -7.85 1.76 -10.60
N PRO A 536 -8.10 2.92 -11.20
CA PRO A 536 -7.30 3.42 -12.33
C PRO A 536 -5.86 3.72 -11.98
N SER A 537 -5.58 4.20 -10.76
CA SER A 537 -4.21 4.54 -10.35
C SER A 537 -3.29 3.32 -10.25
N VAL A 538 -3.84 2.15 -10.01
CA VAL A 538 -3.08 0.90 -9.90
C VAL A 538 -3.33 -0.07 -11.06
N GLY A 539 -4.30 0.23 -11.93
CA GLY A 539 -4.61 -0.58 -13.11
C GLY A 539 -5.15 -1.96 -12.78
N TRP A 540 -6.05 -2.05 -11.79
CA TRP A 540 -6.69 -3.29 -11.35
C TRP A 540 -8.21 -3.21 -11.50
N ALA A 541 -8.82 -4.27 -11.99
CA ALA A 541 -10.28 -4.42 -12.08
C ALA A 541 -10.74 -5.74 -11.48
N ALA A 542 -11.89 -5.70 -10.81
CA ALA A 542 -12.56 -6.86 -10.24
C ALA A 542 -13.98 -6.96 -10.81
N MET A 543 -14.38 -8.16 -11.18
CA MET A 543 -15.68 -8.50 -11.77
C MET A 543 -16.26 -9.69 -11.01
N HIS A 544 -17.43 -9.52 -10.41
CA HIS A 544 -18.07 -10.55 -9.59
C HIS A 544 -19.44 -10.93 -10.15
N SER A 545 -19.81 -12.20 -10.03
CA SER A 545 -21.16 -12.65 -10.35
C SER A 545 -22.19 -11.97 -9.44
N SER A 546 -21.90 -11.92 -8.14
CA SER A 546 -22.65 -11.15 -7.15
C SER A 546 -21.80 -10.95 -5.90
N MET A 547 -21.52 -9.71 -5.51
CA MET A 547 -20.74 -9.44 -4.29
C MET A 547 -21.41 -9.98 -3.02
N ALA A 548 -22.74 -10.01 -2.99
CA ALA A 548 -23.52 -10.52 -1.86
C ALA A 548 -23.43 -12.05 -1.71
N ASP A 549 -23.12 -12.79 -2.78
CA ASP A 549 -23.07 -14.24 -2.76
C ASP A 549 -21.69 -14.74 -2.26
N MET A 550 -21.68 -15.51 -1.18
CA MET A 550 -20.45 -16.14 -0.66
C MET A 550 -19.87 -17.20 -1.59
N LYS A 551 -20.69 -17.74 -2.50
CA LYS A 551 -20.29 -18.71 -3.54
C LYS A 551 -20.03 -18.06 -4.90
N ARG A 552 -19.83 -16.74 -4.93
CA ARG A 552 -19.60 -15.95 -6.14
C ARG A 552 -18.46 -16.49 -7.01
N THR A 553 -18.57 -16.24 -8.28
CA THR A 553 -17.43 -16.22 -9.20
C THR A 553 -16.80 -14.82 -9.18
N SER A 554 -15.49 -14.76 -9.09
CA SER A 554 -14.70 -13.53 -9.12
C SER A 554 -13.63 -13.64 -10.19
N LEU A 555 -13.66 -12.74 -11.16
CA LEU A 555 -12.65 -12.60 -12.20
C LEU A 555 -11.90 -11.29 -11.96
N TYR A 556 -10.61 -11.38 -11.83
CA TYR A 556 -9.70 -10.25 -11.61
C TYR A 556 -8.85 -10.00 -12.84
N PHE A 557 -8.55 -8.73 -13.09
CA PHE A 557 -7.72 -8.30 -14.20
C PHE A 557 -6.71 -7.25 -13.74
N LYS A 558 -5.46 -7.35 -14.21
CA LYS A 558 -4.39 -6.40 -13.88
C LYS A 558 -3.68 -5.94 -15.16
N SER A 559 -3.53 -4.63 -15.32
CA SER A 559 -2.61 -3.98 -16.25
C SER A 559 -2.16 -2.67 -15.60
N SER A 560 -1.03 -2.73 -14.89
CA SER A 560 -0.63 -1.75 -13.88
C SER A 560 0.42 -0.77 -14.39
N PRO A 561 0.28 0.56 -14.08
CA PRO A 561 1.33 1.54 -14.34
C PRO A 561 2.59 1.35 -13.48
N TYR A 562 2.53 0.47 -12.48
CA TYR A 562 3.69 0.12 -11.63
C TYR A 562 4.53 -1.01 -12.23
N GLY A 563 4.11 -1.64 -13.34
CA GLY A 563 4.83 -2.75 -13.97
C GLY A 563 5.07 -3.90 -13.00
N SER A 564 6.29 -4.44 -13.02
CA SER A 564 6.76 -5.49 -12.10
C SER A 564 7.67 -4.93 -10.98
N TYR A 565 7.44 -3.67 -10.58
CA TYR A 565 8.22 -3.03 -9.52
C TYR A 565 7.94 -3.64 -8.14
N ASN A 566 8.97 -3.77 -7.32
CA ASN A 566 8.95 -4.26 -5.93
C ASN A 566 8.34 -5.67 -5.84
N HIS A 567 7.16 -5.84 -5.21
CA HIS A 567 6.46 -7.12 -5.06
C HIS A 567 5.47 -7.42 -6.20
N SER A 568 5.42 -6.59 -7.24
CA SER A 568 4.63 -6.83 -8.44
C SER A 568 5.40 -7.74 -9.42
N HIS A 569 4.68 -8.37 -10.33
CA HIS A 569 5.21 -9.34 -11.29
C HIS A 569 5.10 -8.85 -12.75
N GLY A 570 5.70 -9.57 -13.68
CA GLY A 570 5.54 -9.38 -15.13
C GLY A 570 4.21 -9.95 -15.62
N ASP A 571 3.12 -9.51 -15.02
CA ASP A 571 1.76 -10.02 -15.15
C ASP A 571 0.77 -8.97 -15.71
N GLN A 572 1.26 -8.03 -16.52
CA GLN A 572 0.37 -7.09 -17.18
C GLN A 572 -0.56 -7.82 -18.13
N ASN A 573 -1.84 -7.44 -18.17
CA ASN A 573 -2.91 -8.15 -18.86
C ASN A 573 -3.18 -9.58 -18.32
N SER A 574 -2.77 -9.93 -17.11
CA SER A 574 -3.13 -11.21 -16.49
C SER A 574 -4.54 -11.19 -15.90
N ILE A 575 -5.10 -12.38 -15.77
CA ILE A 575 -6.40 -12.64 -15.12
C ILE A 575 -6.24 -13.70 -14.04
N VAL A 576 -7.09 -13.62 -13.02
CA VAL A 576 -7.27 -14.67 -11.99
C VAL A 576 -8.76 -14.97 -11.85
N LEU A 577 -9.14 -16.24 -11.71
CA LEU A 577 -10.54 -16.64 -11.61
C LEU A 577 -10.76 -17.60 -10.44
N ASN A 578 -11.62 -17.18 -9.52
CA ASN A 578 -12.08 -17.98 -8.40
C ASN A 578 -13.60 -18.18 -8.48
N SER A 579 -14.11 -19.32 -8.06
CA SER A 579 -15.56 -19.58 -7.96
C SER A 579 -15.89 -20.42 -6.75
N GLY A 580 -16.89 -20.02 -5.97
CA GLY A 580 -17.37 -20.76 -4.80
C GLY A 580 -16.28 -21.06 -3.77
N GLY A 581 -15.32 -20.18 -3.58
CA GLY A 581 -14.18 -20.38 -2.68
C GLY A 581 -13.14 -21.37 -3.21
N LYS A 582 -13.15 -21.69 -4.52
CA LYS A 582 -12.17 -22.54 -5.19
C LYS A 582 -11.37 -21.75 -6.23
N ARG A 583 -10.07 -22.04 -6.32
CA ARG A 583 -9.16 -21.46 -7.31
C ARG A 583 -9.31 -22.23 -8.63
N LEU A 584 -9.67 -21.54 -9.69
CA LEU A 584 -9.81 -22.12 -11.04
C LEU A 584 -8.69 -21.68 -11.98
N LEU A 585 -8.45 -20.35 -12.09
CA LEU A 585 -7.21 -19.85 -12.69
C LEU A 585 -6.42 -19.14 -11.60
N ILE A 586 -5.18 -19.54 -11.38
CA ILE A 586 -4.38 -19.06 -10.24
C ILE A 586 -3.39 -17.98 -10.64
N GLU A 587 -2.95 -17.25 -9.65
CA GLU A 587 -1.77 -16.39 -9.66
C GLU A 587 -0.59 -17.15 -9.07
N ALA A 588 0.58 -17.08 -9.69
CA ALA A 588 1.80 -17.61 -9.12
C ALA A 588 2.30 -16.67 -8.01
N GLY A 589 2.09 -17.03 -6.76
CA GLY A 589 2.68 -16.33 -5.62
C GLY A 589 4.20 -16.55 -5.53
N TYR A 590 4.76 -16.66 -4.33
CA TYR A 590 6.07 -17.30 -4.14
C TYR A 590 5.98 -18.31 -2.99
N TYR A 591 6.77 -19.40 -3.14
CA TYR A 591 6.74 -20.52 -2.21
C TYR A 591 7.94 -20.52 -1.26
N ASP A 592 8.91 -19.66 -1.49
CA ASP A 592 10.14 -19.58 -0.71
C ASP A 592 10.36 -18.16 -0.15
N TRP A 593 11.21 -17.32 -0.76
CA TRP A 593 11.50 -16.00 -0.23
C TRP A 593 11.81 -14.99 -1.35
N TYR A 594 11.57 -13.71 -1.07
CA TYR A 594 11.81 -12.60 -1.97
C TYR A 594 13.28 -12.56 -2.45
N GLY A 595 13.48 -12.61 -3.77
CA GLY A 595 14.80 -12.61 -4.39
C GLY A 595 15.44 -14.01 -4.48
N SER A 596 14.70 -15.08 -4.19
CA SER A 596 15.17 -16.44 -4.45
C SER A 596 15.41 -16.69 -5.95
N PRO A 597 16.19 -17.71 -6.31
CA PRO A 597 16.33 -18.11 -7.72
C PRO A 597 14.98 -18.39 -8.39
N LEU A 598 14.06 -19.05 -7.67
CA LEU A 598 12.72 -19.39 -8.18
C LEU A 598 11.84 -18.16 -8.28
N TRP A 599 11.95 -17.21 -7.35
CA TRP A 599 11.27 -15.90 -7.42
C TRP A 599 11.66 -15.17 -8.73
N SER A 600 12.96 -15.16 -9.07
CA SER A 600 13.44 -14.47 -10.28
C SER A 600 13.09 -15.22 -11.56
N SER A 601 13.14 -16.57 -11.56
CA SER A 601 13.01 -17.40 -12.78
C SER A 601 11.58 -17.80 -13.10
N TRP A 602 10.67 -17.79 -12.10
CA TRP A 602 9.29 -18.23 -12.23
C TRP A 602 8.31 -17.19 -11.74
N TYR A 603 8.19 -16.92 -10.44
CA TYR A 603 7.07 -16.14 -9.90
C TYR A 603 6.90 -14.76 -10.51
N ARG A 604 7.96 -14.05 -10.83
CA ARG A 604 7.90 -12.77 -11.51
C ARG A 604 7.74 -12.87 -13.03
N ALA A 605 8.00 -14.02 -13.61
CA ALA A 605 8.04 -14.17 -15.06
C ALA A 605 6.64 -14.33 -15.65
N THR A 606 6.37 -13.71 -16.78
CA THR A 606 5.05 -13.73 -17.46
C THR A 606 4.54 -15.13 -17.73
N LYS A 607 5.45 -16.08 -17.98
CA LYS A 607 5.10 -17.49 -18.25
C LYS A 607 4.41 -18.21 -17.08
N SER A 608 4.50 -17.67 -15.86
CA SER A 608 3.81 -18.22 -14.67
C SER A 608 2.46 -17.57 -14.40
N HIS A 609 1.99 -16.70 -15.31
CA HIS A 609 0.75 -15.96 -15.18
C HIS A 609 -0.21 -16.28 -16.32
N ASN A 610 -1.51 -15.98 -16.13
CA ASN A 610 -2.54 -16.18 -17.15
C ASN A 610 -2.47 -15.04 -18.19
N ALA A 611 -1.33 -14.92 -18.84
CA ALA A 611 -0.98 -13.86 -19.77
C ALA A 611 -0.36 -14.43 -21.05
N VAL A 612 -0.15 -13.57 -22.04
CA VAL A 612 0.45 -13.97 -23.32
C VAL A 612 1.99 -13.98 -23.22
N THR A 613 2.60 -15.03 -23.72
CA THR A 613 4.03 -15.12 -24.02
C THR A 613 4.26 -15.47 -25.51
N TYR A 614 5.51 -15.52 -25.91
CA TYR A 614 5.91 -15.95 -27.25
C TYR A 614 7.21 -16.77 -27.19
N ASP A 615 7.51 -17.51 -28.25
CA ASP A 615 8.74 -18.27 -28.44
C ASP A 615 9.15 -19.09 -27.21
N ASN A 616 8.22 -19.90 -26.71
CA ASN A 616 8.40 -20.81 -25.59
C ASN A 616 8.61 -20.10 -24.22
N GLY A 617 7.74 -19.16 -23.90
CA GLY A 617 7.63 -18.53 -22.59
C GLY A 617 8.38 -17.20 -22.43
N VAL A 618 8.84 -16.60 -23.50
CA VAL A 618 9.38 -15.24 -23.48
C VAL A 618 8.21 -14.28 -23.18
N GLY A 619 8.40 -13.41 -22.20
CA GLY A 619 7.37 -12.51 -21.71
C GLY A 619 7.85 -11.10 -21.53
N GLN A 620 7.21 -10.43 -20.58
CA GLN A 620 7.52 -9.05 -20.21
C GLN A 620 8.93 -8.96 -19.60
N ARG A 621 9.53 -7.79 -19.74
CA ARG A 621 10.87 -7.53 -19.19
C ARG A 621 10.74 -7.20 -17.71
N ILE A 622 11.53 -7.85 -16.86
CA ILE A 622 11.43 -7.78 -15.39
C ILE A 622 12.76 -7.47 -14.68
N GLU A 623 13.81 -7.14 -15.41
CA GLU A 623 15.14 -6.90 -14.83
C GLU A 623 15.22 -5.51 -14.17
N GLY A 624 15.65 -5.48 -12.91
CA GLY A 624 15.84 -4.25 -12.11
C GLY A 624 14.52 -3.55 -11.74
N ASN A 625 14.56 -2.65 -10.78
CA ASN A 625 13.38 -1.98 -10.28
C ASN A 625 12.98 -0.76 -11.13
N THR A 626 13.92 0.15 -11.42
CA THR A 626 13.65 1.36 -12.21
C THR A 626 13.15 1.03 -13.61
N VAL A 627 13.74 0.03 -14.23
CA VAL A 627 13.34 -0.43 -15.58
C VAL A 627 11.95 -1.05 -15.55
N ASN A 628 11.61 -1.78 -14.50
CA ASN A 628 10.30 -2.40 -14.35
C ASN A 628 9.16 -1.39 -14.20
N LEU A 629 9.40 -0.22 -13.60
CA LEU A 629 8.43 0.88 -13.61
C LEU A 629 8.18 1.45 -15.01
N ALA A 630 9.18 1.49 -15.88
CA ALA A 630 9.03 1.93 -17.27
C ALA A 630 8.31 0.88 -18.13
N ARG A 631 8.48 -0.40 -17.82
CA ARG A 631 7.90 -1.55 -18.51
C ARG A 631 6.58 -1.93 -17.85
N ASN A 632 5.54 -1.18 -18.15
CA ASN A 632 4.27 -1.22 -17.44
C ASN A 632 3.09 -1.49 -18.37
N GLY A 633 1.88 -1.47 -17.80
CA GLY A 633 0.63 -1.56 -18.52
C GLY A 633 -0.36 -0.50 -18.06
N LYS A 634 -1.52 -0.48 -18.66
CA LYS A 634 -2.65 0.35 -18.27
C LYS A 634 -3.98 -0.28 -18.66
N ILE A 635 -5.01 -0.07 -17.87
CA ILE A 635 -6.38 -0.34 -18.29
C ILE A 635 -6.86 0.85 -19.12
N THR A 636 -7.32 0.58 -20.32
CA THR A 636 -7.77 1.58 -21.31
C THR A 636 -9.27 1.69 -21.41
N GLY A 637 -10.02 0.71 -20.87
CA GLY A 637 -11.48 0.69 -20.85
C GLY A 637 -12.00 -0.17 -19.71
N PHE A 638 -13.08 0.30 -19.06
CA PHE A 638 -13.83 -0.47 -18.08
C PHE A 638 -15.30 -0.05 -18.10
N SER A 639 -16.19 -1.03 -18.06
CA SER A 639 -17.61 -0.79 -17.83
C SER A 639 -18.25 -1.95 -17.08
N THR A 640 -19.29 -1.66 -16.32
CA THR A 640 -20.06 -2.64 -15.56
C THR A 640 -21.55 -2.38 -15.72
N THR A 641 -22.30 -3.44 -15.93
CA THR A 641 -23.78 -3.44 -16.01
C THR A 641 -24.33 -4.57 -15.16
N ALA A 642 -25.62 -4.67 -15.03
CA ALA A 642 -26.26 -5.82 -14.36
C ALA A 642 -25.97 -7.15 -15.08
N ALA A 643 -25.81 -7.13 -16.40
CA ALA A 643 -25.60 -8.34 -17.21
C ALA A 643 -24.13 -8.68 -17.44
N MET A 644 -23.25 -7.68 -17.57
CA MET A 644 -21.92 -7.88 -18.11
C MET A 644 -20.94 -6.83 -17.57
N ASP A 645 -19.71 -7.28 -17.33
CA ASP A 645 -18.54 -6.42 -17.15
C ASP A 645 -17.65 -6.47 -18.39
N TYR A 646 -16.94 -5.39 -18.61
CA TYR A 646 -15.91 -5.26 -19.64
C TYR A 646 -14.66 -4.60 -19.07
N VAL A 647 -13.49 -5.12 -19.44
CA VAL A 647 -12.20 -4.48 -19.17
C VAL A 647 -11.28 -4.63 -20.37
N GLU A 648 -10.49 -3.59 -20.66
CA GLU A 648 -9.46 -3.59 -21.69
C GLU A 648 -8.14 -3.09 -21.11
N GLY A 649 -7.06 -3.85 -21.34
CA GLY A 649 -5.70 -3.51 -20.93
C GLY A 649 -4.73 -3.44 -22.11
N ASP A 650 -3.77 -2.52 -22.00
CA ASP A 650 -2.64 -2.37 -22.92
C ASP A 650 -1.34 -2.64 -22.14
N ALA A 651 -0.69 -3.76 -22.44
CA ALA A 651 0.59 -4.17 -21.86
C ALA A 651 1.77 -3.98 -22.83
N THR A 652 1.58 -3.28 -23.94
CA THR A 652 2.62 -3.07 -24.96
C THR A 652 3.94 -2.54 -24.38
N PRO A 653 3.95 -1.52 -23.50
CA PRO A 653 5.19 -1.00 -22.93
C PRO A 653 6.00 -2.02 -22.12
N ALA A 654 5.33 -3.04 -21.54
CA ALA A 654 5.99 -4.07 -20.72
C ALA A 654 6.92 -4.98 -21.54
N PHE A 655 6.78 -5.01 -22.86
CA PHE A 655 7.59 -5.81 -23.76
C PHE A 655 8.75 -5.04 -24.39
N GLU A 656 8.90 -3.74 -24.11
CA GLU A 656 10.03 -2.88 -24.52
C GLU A 656 10.38 -3.01 -26.03
N GLY A 657 9.38 -2.94 -26.88
CA GLY A 657 9.55 -2.97 -28.34
C GLY A 657 9.63 -4.38 -28.95
N ALA A 658 9.77 -5.44 -28.16
CA ALA A 658 9.64 -6.81 -28.67
C ALA A 658 8.26 -7.07 -29.25
N LEU A 659 7.22 -6.48 -28.66
CA LEU A 659 5.89 -6.39 -29.23
C LEU A 659 5.54 -4.92 -29.52
N SER A 660 4.95 -4.63 -30.66
CA SER A 660 4.41 -3.33 -31.01
C SER A 660 2.93 -3.17 -30.62
N LEU A 661 2.27 -4.27 -30.25
CA LEU A 661 0.92 -4.30 -29.69
C LEU A 661 0.74 -5.52 -28.80
N ASN A 662 0.26 -5.31 -27.58
CA ASN A 662 -0.27 -6.33 -26.70
C ASN A 662 -1.51 -5.77 -25.97
N ARG A 663 -2.68 -6.06 -26.49
CA ARG A 663 -3.95 -5.64 -25.92
C ARG A 663 -4.81 -6.83 -25.59
N ARG A 664 -5.40 -6.81 -24.38
CA ARG A 664 -6.37 -7.80 -23.91
C ARG A 664 -7.69 -7.13 -23.60
N LYS A 665 -8.77 -7.73 -24.07
CA LYS A 665 -10.17 -7.41 -23.73
C LYS A 665 -10.79 -8.58 -23.01
N VAL A 666 -11.57 -8.31 -21.98
CA VAL A 666 -12.27 -9.34 -21.22
C VAL A 666 -13.72 -8.90 -21.06
N TRP A 667 -14.65 -9.78 -21.38
CA TRP A 667 -16.08 -9.63 -21.12
C TRP A 667 -16.50 -10.75 -20.17
N TYR A 668 -17.13 -10.40 -19.05
CA TYR A 668 -17.67 -11.36 -18.09
C TYR A 668 -19.19 -11.28 -18.10
N PHE A 669 -19.83 -12.35 -18.47
CA PHE A 669 -21.30 -12.50 -18.59
C PHE A 669 -21.86 -13.12 -17.32
N ARG A 670 -22.51 -12.34 -16.47
CA ARG A 670 -22.97 -12.79 -15.16
C ARG A 670 -23.99 -13.91 -15.21
N SER A 671 -24.97 -13.84 -16.14
CA SER A 671 -26.05 -14.85 -16.23
C SER A 671 -25.56 -16.20 -16.73
N GLN A 672 -24.53 -16.23 -17.58
CA GLN A 672 -23.88 -17.45 -18.05
C GLN A 672 -22.81 -17.95 -17.09
N ASP A 673 -22.30 -17.09 -16.23
CA ASP A 673 -21.09 -17.30 -15.44
C ASP A 673 -19.93 -17.74 -16.32
N ALA A 674 -19.69 -16.94 -17.36
CA ALA A 674 -18.67 -17.21 -18.37
C ALA A 674 -17.94 -15.92 -18.74
N ALA A 675 -16.69 -16.04 -19.17
CA ALA A 675 -15.94 -14.92 -19.68
C ALA A 675 -15.37 -15.21 -21.09
N VAL A 676 -15.24 -14.16 -21.88
CA VAL A 676 -14.49 -14.18 -23.13
C VAL A 676 -13.25 -13.30 -22.96
N VAL A 677 -12.10 -13.87 -23.26
CA VAL A 677 -10.81 -13.17 -23.26
C VAL A 677 -10.33 -13.08 -24.70
N MET A 678 -10.09 -11.85 -25.18
CA MET A 678 -9.54 -11.61 -26.51
C MET A 678 -8.20 -10.88 -26.42
N ASP A 679 -7.17 -11.47 -27.02
CA ASP A 679 -5.86 -10.84 -27.17
C ASP A 679 -5.62 -10.45 -28.62
N THR A 680 -5.08 -9.26 -28.84
CA THR A 680 -4.58 -8.76 -30.11
C THR A 680 -3.12 -8.41 -29.97
N LEU A 681 -2.29 -9.01 -30.82
CA LEU A 681 -0.83 -8.98 -30.71
C LEU A 681 -0.23 -8.58 -32.06
N THR A 682 0.84 -7.79 -32.00
CA THR A 682 1.66 -7.46 -33.18
C THR A 682 3.13 -7.35 -32.75
N ALA A 683 4.03 -7.86 -33.58
CA ALA A 683 5.46 -7.80 -33.35
C ALA A 683 6.22 -7.35 -34.62
N PRO A 684 7.40 -6.76 -34.50
CA PRO A 684 8.25 -6.39 -35.65
C PRO A 684 8.87 -7.59 -36.34
N VAL A 685 8.98 -8.73 -35.66
CA VAL A 685 9.43 -10.03 -36.18
C VAL A 685 8.40 -11.11 -35.88
N ALA A 686 8.40 -12.19 -36.66
CA ALA A 686 7.44 -13.26 -36.47
C ALA A 686 7.78 -14.09 -35.23
N HIS A 687 6.79 -14.32 -34.37
CA HIS A 687 6.88 -15.14 -33.16
C HIS A 687 5.83 -16.25 -33.16
N THR A 688 6.14 -17.39 -32.50
CA THR A 688 5.13 -18.33 -32.04
C THR A 688 4.41 -17.73 -30.86
N TRP A 689 3.08 -17.78 -30.83
CA TRP A 689 2.28 -17.12 -29.81
C TRP A 689 1.72 -18.12 -28.81
N GLU A 690 1.62 -17.72 -27.52
CA GLU A 690 1.18 -18.59 -26.44
C GLU A 690 0.23 -17.83 -25.51
N TRP A 691 -0.95 -18.41 -25.30
CA TRP A 691 -1.92 -17.95 -24.29
C TRP A 691 -1.88 -18.89 -23.10
N ASN A 692 -1.20 -18.49 -22.02
CA ASN A 692 -0.94 -19.33 -20.84
C ASN A 692 -2.11 -19.29 -19.87
N PHE A 693 -2.33 -20.42 -19.17
CA PHE A 693 -3.22 -20.53 -18.04
C PHE A 693 -2.72 -21.56 -17.03
N HIS A 694 -3.01 -21.29 -15.75
CA HIS A 694 -2.46 -22.03 -14.62
C HIS A 694 -3.57 -22.43 -13.65
N ALA A 695 -3.44 -23.61 -13.04
CA ALA A 695 -4.37 -24.14 -12.05
C ALA A 695 -3.62 -24.74 -10.86
N ALA A 696 -4.27 -24.74 -9.69
CA ALA A 696 -3.76 -25.40 -8.48
C ALA A 696 -4.06 -26.92 -8.45
N VAL A 697 -4.73 -27.41 -9.47
CA VAL A 697 -5.22 -28.80 -9.63
C VAL A 697 -4.95 -29.23 -11.05
N PRO A 698 -4.96 -30.55 -11.35
CA PRO A 698 -4.67 -31.04 -12.69
C PRO A 698 -5.54 -30.42 -13.78
N ILE A 699 -4.90 -30.01 -14.88
CA ILE A 699 -5.54 -29.58 -16.11
C ILE A 699 -5.73 -30.80 -17.02
N THR A 700 -6.97 -31.16 -17.29
CA THR A 700 -7.30 -32.21 -18.24
C THR A 700 -7.38 -31.64 -19.65
N VAL A 701 -6.56 -32.12 -20.55
CA VAL A 701 -6.63 -31.80 -21.99
C VAL A 701 -7.60 -32.81 -22.64
N ASN A 702 -8.69 -32.31 -23.22
CA ASN A 702 -9.73 -33.13 -23.85
C ASN A 702 -9.38 -33.41 -25.33
N ALA A 703 -9.95 -34.47 -25.87
CA ALA A 703 -9.72 -34.90 -27.26
C ALA A 703 -10.20 -33.84 -28.29
N ASP A 704 -11.11 -32.99 -27.94
CA ASP A 704 -11.63 -31.89 -28.76
C ASP A 704 -10.74 -30.62 -28.71
N GLY A 705 -9.60 -30.67 -28.03
CA GLY A 705 -8.69 -29.53 -27.91
C GLY A 705 -9.10 -28.49 -26.85
N THR A 706 -10.07 -28.81 -26.00
CA THR A 706 -10.47 -27.98 -24.86
C THR A 706 -9.74 -28.43 -23.58
N ALA A 707 -9.74 -27.61 -22.55
CA ALA A 707 -9.24 -27.98 -21.23
C ALA A 707 -10.37 -27.98 -20.19
N THR A 708 -10.26 -28.89 -19.20
CA THR A 708 -11.14 -28.94 -18.05
C THR A 708 -10.30 -28.87 -16.77
N ILE A 709 -10.70 -27.99 -15.85
CA ILE A 709 -10.12 -27.83 -14.51
C ILE A 709 -11.24 -28.13 -13.51
N VAL A 710 -11.03 -29.08 -12.60
CA VAL A 710 -12.00 -29.44 -11.56
C VAL A 710 -11.35 -29.27 -10.20
N ASN A 711 -11.87 -28.33 -9.39
CA ASN A 711 -11.39 -28.07 -8.04
C ASN A 711 -12.56 -28.22 -7.03
N GLY A 712 -12.65 -29.38 -6.39
CA GLY A 712 -13.74 -29.74 -5.51
C GLY A 712 -15.09 -29.79 -6.25
N ASP A 713 -16.04 -28.97 -5.81
CA ASP A 713 -17.39 -28.85 -6.38
C ASP A 713 -17.46 -27.82 -7.54
N ARG A 714 -16.34 -27.27 -7.97
CA ARG A 714 -16.25 -26.26 -9.04
C ARG A 714 -15.44 -26.74 -10.21
N SER A 715 -15.86 -26.30 -11.40
CA SER A 715 -15.16 -26.61 -12.64
C SER A 715 -15.04 -25.39 -13.54
N LEU A 716 -14.06 -25.43 -14.42
CA LEU A 716 -13.85 -24.48 -15.49
C LEU A 716 -13.53 -25.21 -16.78
N CYS A 717 -14.27 -24.94 -17.84
CA CYS A 717 -13.93 -25.37 -19.19
C CYS A 717 -13.27 -24.20 -19.92
N VAL A 718 -12.08 -24.43 -20.51
CA VAL A 718 -11.29 -23.43 -21.23
C VAL A 718 -11.26 -23.85 -22.71
N THR A 719 -11.83 -23.00 -23.58
CA THR A 719 -11.98 -23.31 -25.01
C THR A 719 -11.42 -22.18 -25.86
N SER A 720 -10.50 -22.50 -26.76
CA SER A 720 -10.05 -21.55 -27.78
C SER A 720 -11.07 -21.49 -28.91
N LEU A 721 -11.57 -20.28 -29.19
CA LEU A 721 -12.42 -19.99 -30.37
C LEU A 721 -11.57 -19.51 -31.54
N THR A 722 -10.26 -19.43 -31.39
CA THR A 722 -9.30 -19.02 -32.42
C THR A 722 -8.98 -20.21 -33.34
N PRO A 723 -9.25 -20.11 -34.64
CA PRO A 723 -8.91 -21.19 -35.59
C PRO A 723 -7.41 -21.49 -35.60
N GLY A 724 -7.06 -22.77 -35.54
CA GLY A 724 -5.69 -23.25 -35.59
C GLY A 724 -4.87 -23.07 -34.31
N ALA A 725 -5.48 -22.68 -33.21
CA ALA A 725 -4.85 -22.73 -31.89
C ALA A 725 -4.79 -24.18 -31.39
N THR A 726 -3.63 -24.58 -30.88
CA THR A 726 -3.41 -25.94 -30.34
C THR A 726 -3.16 -25.86 -28.85
N LEU A 727 -3.84 -26.70 -28.07
CA LEU A 727 -3.64 -26.79 -26.62
C LEU A 727 -2.46 -27.73 -26.31
N VAL A 728 -1.53 -27.23 -25.48
CA VAL A 728 -0.33 -27.96 -25.06
C VAL A 728 -0.17 -27.84 -23.54
N LYS A 729 0.08 -28.97 -22.86
CA LYS A 729 0.58 -28.93 -21.48
C LYS A 729 2.01 -28.41 -21.46
N ARG A 730 2.32 -27.67 -20.40
CA ARG A 730 3.63 -27.09 -20.16
C ARG A 730 4.20 -27.56 -18.82
N ASP A 731 5.49 -27.40 -18.65
CA ASP A 731 6.14 -27.65 -17.36
C ASP A 731 5.80 -26.51 -16.37
N GLY A 732 5.61 -26.88 -15.12
CA GLY A 732 5.49 -25.95 -14.01
C GLY A 732 6.86 -25.48 -13.48
N PRO A 733 6.91 -24.89 -12.28
CA PRO A 733 8.16 -24.36 -11.71
C PRO A 733 9.13 -25.49 -11.34
N ALA A 734 10.33 -25.48 -11.92
CA ALA A 734 11.41 -26.36 -11.54
C ALA A 734 12.28 -25.70 -10.44
N PRO A 735 12.71 -26.45 -9.39
CA PRO A 735 12.55 -27.89 -9.18
C PRO A 735 11.23 -28.32 -8.50
N ARG A 736 10.27 -27.39 -8.25
CA ARG A 736 9.04 -27.65 -7.50
C ARG A 736 7.88 -28.00 -8.45
N THR A 737 8.02 -29.10 -9.17
CA THR A 737 6.93 -29.66 -10.01
C THR A 737 5.75 -30.12 -9.17
N GLY A 738 4.54 -29.99 -9.70
CA GLY A 738 3.30 -30.39 -9.02
C GLY A 738 2.71 -29.38 -8.04
N ILE A 739 3.33 -28.17 -7.91
CA ILE A 739 2.75 -27.08 -7.10
C ILE A 739 1.61 -26.43 -7.87
N GLU A 740 1.79 -26.23 -9.17
CA GLU A 740 0.80 -25.70 -10.09
C GLU A 740 0.87 -26.43 -11.43
N GLU A 741 -0.26 -26.49 -12.11
CA GLU A 741 -0.38 -27.02 -13.44
C GLU A 741 -0.35 -25.86 -14.44
N HIS A 742 0.32 -26.07 -15.58
CA HIS A 742 0.46 -25.10 -16.64
C HIS A 742 0.05 -25.69 -17.98
N ALA A 743 -0.75 -24.92 -18.74
CA ALA A 743 -1.07 -25.23 -20.12
C ALA A 743 -1.13 -23.94 -20.95
N ALA A 744 -1.00 -24.07 -22.26
CA ALA A 744 -1.10 -22.94 -23.17
C ALA A 744 -1.80 -23.30 -24.47
N PHE A 745 -2.63 -22.40 -25.00
CA PHE A 745 -2.96 -22.43 -26.41
C PHE A 745 -1.81 -21.79 -27.20
N THR A 746 -1.35 -22.51 -28.22
CA THR A 746 -0.23 -22.07 -29.06
C THR A 746 -0.67 -21.79 -30.48
N ARG A 747 -0.01 -20.86 -31.16
CA ARG A 747 -0.22 -20.54 -32.57
C ARG A 747 1.13 -20.53 -33.30
N PRO A 748 1.13 -20.89 -34.60
CA PRO A 748 2.31 -20.83 -35.45
C PRO A 748 2.95 -19.44 -35.50
N SER A 749 4.21 -19.39 -35.91
CA SER A 749 4.98 -18.16 -36.05
C SER A 749 4.34 -17.20 -37.06
N ALA A 750 4.08 -15.98 -36.60
CA ALA A 750 3.50 -14.90 -37.40
C ALA A 750 3.83 -13.54 -36.79
N LEU A 751 3.78 -12.46 -37.60
CA LEU A 751 3.95 -11.08 -37.14
C LEU A 751 2.75 -10.61 -36.29
N LYS A 752 1.58 -11.19 -36.50
CA LYS A 752 0.35 -10.89 -35.75
C LYS A 752 -0.15 -12.16 -35.06
N GLY A 753 -0.64 -12.00 -33.84
CA GLY A 753 -1.28 -13.03 -33.06
C GLY A 753 -2.66 -12.58 -32.58
N GLU A 754 -3.58 -13.53 -32.47
CA GLU A 754 -4.87 -13.30 -31.84
C GLU A 754 -5.28 -14.55 -31.09
N PHE A 755 -5.85 -14.35 -29.90
CA PHE A 755 -6.58 -15.38 -29.16
C PHE A 755 -7.97 -14.88 -28.81
N VAL A 756 -8.96 -15.75 -28.96
CA VAL A 756 -10.32 -15.57 -28.40
C VAL A 756 -10.58 -16.84 -27.59
N VAL A 757 -10.64 -16.72 -26.28
CA VAL A 757 -10.78 -17.85 -25.35
C VAL A 757 -12.06 -17.68 -24.54
N LEU A 758 -12.88 -18.73 -24.49
CA LEU A 758 -14.02 -18.85 -23.62
C LEU A 758 -13.63 -19.53 -22.32
N LEU A 759 -13.96 -18.91 -21.21
CA LEU A 759 -13.88 -19.44 -19.85
C LEU A 759 -15.31 -19.73 -19.35
N ASP A 760 -15.69 -20.98 -19.31
CA ASP A 760 -17.04 -21.43 -18.95
C ASP A 760 -17.02 -22.04 -17.54
N VAL A 761 -17.44 -21.25 -16.54
CA VAL A 761 -17.51 -21.69 -15.15
C VAL A 761 -18.67 -22.69 -14.96
N GLY A 762 -18.34 -23.87 -14.43
CA GLY A 762 -19.27 -24.97 -14.28
C GLY A 762 -19.42 -25.85 -15.51
N CYS A 763 -18.65 -25.59 -16.59
CA CYS A 763 -18.68 -26.34 -17.85
C CYS A 763 -20.11 -26.51 -18.41
N LYS A 764 -20.88 -25.45 -18.41
CA LYS A 764 -22.31 -25.41 -18.78
C LYS A 764 -22.54 -25.49 -20.29
N LYS A 765 -21.46 -25.33 -21.08
CA LYS A 765 -21.47 -25.39 -22.55
C LYS A 765 -22.48 -24.40 -23.16
N PRO A 766 -22.40 -23.10 -22.84
CA PRO A 766 -23.29 -22.11 -23.44
C PRO A 766 -23.20 -22.18 -24.95
N ALA A 767 -24.32 -21.93 -25.67
CA ALA A 767 -24.27 -21.85 -27.11
C ALA A 767 -23.35 -20.68 -27.55
N VAL A 768 -22.34 -20.98 -28.35
CA VAL A 768 -21.37 -19.99 -28.84
C VAL A 768 -21.44 -19.89 -30.36
N LYS A 769 -21.61 -18.67 -30.85
CA LYS A 769 -21.60 -18.38 -32.30
C LYS A 769 -20.71 -17.18 -32.60
N LEU A 770 -19.64 -17.41 -33.35
CA LEU A 770 -18.81 -16.36 -33.91
C LEU A 770 -19.16 -16.15 -35.37
N THR A 771 -19.62 -14.95 -35.72
CA THR A 771 -19.96 -14.55 -37.08
C THR A 771 -19.00 -13.44 -37.52
N THR A 772 -18.26 -13.65 -38.58
CA THR A 772 -17.33 -12.67 -39.16
C THR A 772 -17.82 -12.29 -40.57
N SER A 773 -17.94 -11.00 -40.81
CA SER A 773 -18.19 -10.41 -42.13
C SER A 773 -17.00 -9.47 -42.48
N THR A 774 -17.08 -8.84 -43.64
CA THR A 774 -16.09 -7.83 -44.04
C THR A 774 -16.13 -6.56 -43.22
N THR A 775 -17.25 -6.29 -42.54
CA THR A 775 -17.50 -5.03 -41.81
C THR A 775 -17.72 -5.25 -40.30
N SER A 776 -17.97 -6.47 -39.88
CA SER A 776 -18.25 -6.74 -38.46
C SER A 776 -17.83 -8.15 -38.03
N ARG A 777 -17.52 -8.27 -36.75
CA ARG A 777 -17.25 -9.55 -36.10
C ARG A 777 -18.06 -9.60 -34.82
N VAL A 778 -18.98 -10.52 -34.74
CA VAL A 778 -19.93 -10.61 -33.63
C VAL A 778 -19.82 -11.98 -32.98
N LEU A 779 -19.63 -12.00 -31.67
CA LEU A 779 -19.63 -13.18 -30.84
C LEU A 779 -20.87 -13.20 -29.96
N THR A 780 -21.64 -14.29 -30.06
CA THR A 780 -22.78 -14.57 -29.15
C THR A 780 -22.39 -15.70 -28.21
N VAL A 781 -22.62 -15.51 -26.91
CA VAL A 781 -22.43 -16.50 -25.85
C VAL A 781 -23.75 -16.59 -25.07
N GLY A 782 -24.47 -17.70 -25.24
CA GLY A 782 -25.82 -17.84 -24.73
C GLY A 782 -26.75 -16.75 -25.30
N SER A 783 -27.31 -15.92 -24.44
CA SER A 783 -28.17 -14.78 -24.82
C SER A 783 -27.40 -13.46 -24.99
N GLN A 784 -26.10 -13.43 -24.73
CA GLN A 784 -25.27 -12.22 -24.76
C GLN A 784 -24.52 -12.09 -26.09
N THR A 785 -24.46 -10.88 -26.61
CA THR A 785 -23.77 -10.58 -27.89
C THR A 785 -22.79 -9.44 -27.71
N ILE A 786 -21.56 -9.62 -28.21
CA ILE A 786 -20.52 -8.60 -28.21
C ILE A 786 -19.93 -8.43 -29.61
N THR A 787 -19.51 -7.22 -29.92
CA THR A 787 -18.77 -6.91 -31.14
C THR A 787 -17.27 -7.00 -30.85
N LEU A 788 -16.58 -7.85 -31.59
CA LEU A 788 -15.12 -7.98 -31.57
C LEU A 788 -14.48 -7.09 -32.63
N PRO A 789 -13.24 -6.63 -32.47
CA PRO A 789 -12.45 -6.06 -33.53
C PRO A 789 -12.35 -7.02 -34.73
N LEU A 790 -12.22 -6.47 -35.91
CA LEU A 790 -11.85 -7.26 -37.09
C LEU A 790 -10.41 -7.73 -36.95
N PRO A 791 -10.04 -8.92 -37.47
CA PRO A 791 -8.71 -9.51 -37.37
C PRO A 791 -7.60 -8.64 -37.94
#